data_827b8c535372ab824acdb79830e46be4
#
_entry.id   827b8c535372ab824acdb79830e46be4
#
_cell.length_a   1.000
_cell.length_b   1.000
_cell.length_c   1.000
_cell.angle_alpha   90.00
_cell.angle_beta   90.00
_cell.angle_gamma   90.00
#
_symmetry.space_group_name_H-M   'P 1'
#
loop_
_entity.id
_entity.type
_entity.pdbx_description
1 polymer ?
#
loop_
_entity_poly.entity_id
_entity_poly.type
_entity_poly.pdbx_seq_one_letter_code
_entity_poly.pdbx_strand_id
1 'polypeptide(L)'
;MPRFKQIPKIQQLMGLKKQIRNIGIIAHIDHGKTTLADSLLAGAGLLPQQMAGVARVLDYLEEEQKRKITIKTANITLLFDFAGQPCIINLIDTPGHVDFTGKVTRALRVIDGVVVVVDAVEEIMAQTEILIQQALTERVQPVLFINKVDRLIRELQLSEEQIQKKLNQIISKFNDQIELYAEDPFKNQWKIDFTKGNIALGSALDGWGFTLQMIKQQAIKFFDVIAAYKNRNLTQLKNKLPVNKSIIEMIVNALPDPQKAQSYRIEKIWDGDIRSYVGKALVNCSDDSPSIMYVTSIQVDLKGDILATGRLFSGKIRKGDTLHLLEASTETTVNNVFLDMGAMREEVPEVTAGALVTLILSSKVQSGETIIDSTCKDQMVPFERIRYVSEPVVTLAVEPKNPQDISNLKEQLDKLILEDPNLQATIDKDTGEFLLSGMGELHLEIAINRLKSSGVNLTVSQPRVVYMECVQKKGTVAETKTSNSESSVCVQVEPNLIKQQKILKDEKHGSVLSVDEHQNMLLDSAGKTNDLSADVLQSVIDGFQFACRAGPLCGEPIRDLKVNLVDLKLDENPDKSEVMRGIGKAVFGSFLTANPTLLEPIYRIIISVTSDLANQSSRILTSNRGKVTLFEQKGHLTQLSGYIPVAETFGFSAEMRSATSGRAIWQLLFDHWEKLPQKSTTE
;
A
#
# COMPACT_ATOMS: atom_id res chain seq x y z
N MET A 1 -20.46 -2.68 -25.53
CA MET A 1 -21.44 -3.78 -25.27
C MET A 1 -22.03 -3.58 -23.89
N PRO A 2 -23.32 -3.78 -23.65
CA PRO A 2 -23.86 -3.76 -22.28
C PRO A 2 -23.12 -4.76 -21.38
N ARG A 3 -22.94 -4.41 -20.11
CA ARG A 3 -22.13 -5.17 -19.14
C ARG A 3 -22.49 -6.67 -19.09
N PHE A 4 -23.76 -7.00 -18.96
CA PHE A 4 -24.24 -8.39 -18.89
C PHE A 4 -23.95 -9.22 -20.16
N LYS A 5 -23.67 -8.58 -21.31
CA LYS A 5 -23.24 -9.27 -22.53
C LYS A 5 -21.73 -9.52 -22.60
N GLN A 6 -20.94 -8.89 -21.71
CA GLN A 6 -19.50 -9.08 -21.68
C GLN A 6 -19.11 -10.30 -20.83
N ILE A 7 -19.87 -10.62 -19.77
CA ILE A 7 -19.54 -11.69 -18.82
C ILE A 7 -19.36 -13.06 -19.48
N PRO A 8 -20.25 -13.57 -20.35
CA PRO A 8 -20.05 -14.87 -20.99
C PRO A 8 -18.77 -14.93 -21.82
N LYS A 9 -18.41 -13.80 -22.47
CA LYS A 9 -17.19 -13.71 -23.26
C LYS A 9 -15.95 -13.65 -22.38
N ILE A 10 -16.01 -12.94 -21.26
CA ILE A 10 -14.94 -12.89 -20.26
C ILE A 10 -14.68 -14.30 -19.72
N GLN A 11 -15.72 -15.04 -19.34
CA GLN A 11 -15.61 -16.42 -18.84
C GLN A 11 -14.94 -17.36 -19.87
N GLN A 12 -15.28 -17.25 -21.16
CA GLN A 12 -14.64 -18.04 -22.22
C GLN A 12 -13.15 -17.72 -22.38
N LEU A 13 -12.75 -16.47 -22.12
CA LEU A 13 -11.38 -15.99 -22.29
C LEU A 13 -10.49 -16.19 -21.07
N MET A 14 -11.06 -16.39 -19.86
CA MET A 14 -10.28 -16.49 -18.61
C MET A 14 -9.27 -17.66 -18.64
N GLY A 15 -9.53 -18.73 -19.36
CA GLY A 15 -8.58 -19.82 -19.59
C GLY A 15 -7.39 -19.46 -20.50
N LEU A 16 -7.50 -18.37 -21.27
CA LEU A 16 -6.49 -17.94 -22.24
C LEU A 16 -5.54 -16.90 -21.60
N LYS A 17 -4.58 -17.35 -20.78
CA LYS A 17 -3.68 -16.50 -19.98
C LYS A 17 -3.02 -15.38 -20.78
N LYS A 18 -2.60 -15.62 -22.01
CA LYS A 18 -1.98 -14.62 -22.90
C LYS A 18 -2.86 -13.43 -23.23
N GLN A 19 -4.19 -13.58 -23.09
CA GLN A 19 -5.17 -12.53 -23.34
C GLN A 19 -5.59 -11.77 -22.07
N ILE A 20 -4.97 -12.04 -20.92
CA ILE A 20 -5.25 -11.38 -19.64
C ILE A 20 -4.11 -10.43 -19.29
N ARG A 21 -4.47 -9.25 -18.76
CA ARG A 21 -3.54 -8.30 -18.15
C ARG A 21 -4.10 -7.85 -16.81
N ASN A 22 -3.35 -8.11 -15.74
CA ASN A 22 -3.67 -7.61 -14.39
C ASN A 22 -2.84 -6.36 -14.16
N ILE A 23 -3.47 -5.21 -14.14
CA ILE A 23 -2.77 -3.92 -14.09
C ILE A 23 -3.29 -3.02 -12.97
N GLY A 24 -2.40 -2.18 -12.46
CA GLY A 24 -2.76 -1.04 -11.61
C GLY A 24 -2.48 0.28 -12.30
N ILE A 25 -3.19 1.33 -11.90
CA ILE A 25 -2.83 2.70 -12.27
C ILE A 25 -2.35 3.40 -11.02
N ILE A 26 -1.10 3.91 -11.06
CA ILE A 26 -0.53 4.73 -10.00
C ILE A 26 -0.18 6.12 -10.52
N ALA A 27 -0.41 7.12 -9.69
CA ALA A 27 -0.15 8.51 -10.02
C ALA A 27 -0.09 9.35 -8.75
N HIS A 28 0.55 10.51 -8.84
CA HIS A 28 0.34 11.57 -7.85
C HIS A 28 -1.10 12.10 -7.91
N ILE A 29 -1.52 12.77 -6.85
CA ILE A 29 -2.82 13.47 -6.80
C ILE A 29 -2.88 14.43 -7.99
N ASP A 30 -4.05 14.53 -8.61
CA ASP A 30 -4.33 15.40 -9.77
C ASP A 30 -3.53 15.14 -11.06
N HIS A 31 -2.66 14.12 -11.14
CA HIS A 31 -1.98 13.76 -12.38
C HIS A 31 -2.91 13.15 -13.46
N GLY A 32 -4.19 12.92 -13.13
CA GLY A 32 -5.23 12.50 -14.07
C GLY A 32 -5.48 11.00 -14.10
N LYS A 33 -5.18 10.28 -13.02
CA LYS A 33 -5.44 8.85 -12.86
C LYS A 33 -6.92 8.50 -13.09
N THR A 34 -7.84 9.13 -12.37
CA THR A 34 -9.30 8.88 -12.47
C THR A 34 -9.85 9.25 -13.86
N THR A 35 -9.36 10.36 -14.46
CA THR A 35 -9.70 10.76 -15.82
C THR A 35 -9.28 9.71 -16.85
N LEU A 36 -8.11 9.10 -16.67
CA LEU A 36 -7.62 8.01 -17.52
C LEU A 36 -8.47 6.75 -17.35
N ALA A 37 -8.78 6.38 -16.11
CA ALA A 37 -9.63 5.23 -15.78
C ALA A 37 -11.02 5.36 -16.42
N ASP A 38 -11.67 6.53 -16.31
CA ASP A 38 -12.94 6.81 -16.98
C ASP A 38 -12.85 6.66 -18.52
N SER A 39 -11.72 7.08 -19.09
CA SER A 39 -11.48 6.92 -20.54
C SER A 39 -11.36 5.46 -20.95
N LEU A 40 -10.77 4.61 -20.11
CA LEU A 40 -10.71 3.16 -20.33
C LEU A 40 -12.10 2.53 -20.20
N LEU A 41 -12.88 2.92 -19.19
CA LEU A 41 -14.26 2.48 -19.00
C LEU A 41 -15.15 2.81 -20.21
N ALA A 42 -15.01 4.03 -20.73
CA ALA A 42 -15.72 4.45 -21.95
C ALA A 42 -15.26 3.66 -23.18
N GLY A 43 -13.98 3.35 -23.28
CA GLY A 43 -13.41 2.50 -24.33
C GLY A 43 -13.93 1.07 -24.30
N ALA A 44 -14.16 0.51 -23.11
CA ALA A 44 -14.77 -0.81 -22.91
C ALA A 44 -16.30 -0.81 -23.09
N GLY A 45 -16.92 0.37 -23.29
CA GLY A 45 -18.36 0.51 -23.46
C GLY A 45 -19.16 0.36 -22.16
N LEU A 46 -18.52 0.54 -21.00
CA LEU A 46 -19.16 0.55 -19.69
C LEU A 46 -19.61 1.95 -19.27
N LEU A 47 -19.11 2.97 -19.95
CA LEU A 47 -19.43 4.37 -19.74
C LEU A 47 -19.72 5.04 -21.09
N PRO A 48 -20.73 5.95 -21.21
CA PRO A 48 -20.92 6.74 -22.41
C PRO A 48 -19.67 7.58 -22.71
N GLN A 49 -19.28 7.66 -23.98
CA GLN A 49 -18.07 8.38 -24.39
C GLN A 49 -18.07 9.88 -24.03
N GLN A 50 -19.25 10.47 -23.91
CA GLN A 50 -19.43 11.87 -23.49
C GLN A 50 -19.08 12.11 -22.02
N MET A 51 -19.13 11.06 -21.19
CA MET A 51 -18.82 11.11 -19.76
C MET A 51 -17.38 10.69 -19.44
N ALA A 52 -16.61 10.31 -20.45
CA ALA A 52 -15.20 9.95 -20.28
C ALA A 52 -14.40 11.11 -19.70
N GLY A 53 -13.72 10.88 -18.58
CA GLY A 53 -12.91 11.88 -17.89
C GLY A 53 -13.69 12.88 -17.02
N VAL A 54 -15.01 12.73 -16.91
CA VAL A 54 -15.88 13.63 -16.11
C VAL A 54 -16.65 12.88 -15.03
N ALA A 55 -17.03 11.63 -15.30
CA ALA A 55 -17.98 10.88 -14.50
C ALA A 55 -17.41 10.36 -13.16
N ARG A 56 -16.09 10.19 -13.05
CA ARG A 56 -15.42 9.63 -11.87
C ARG A 56 -16.12 8.37 -11.33
N VAL A 57 -16.44 7.44 -12.24
CA VAL A 57 -17.30 6.27 -11.95
C VAL A 57 -16.66 5.33 -10.91
N LEU A 58 -15.34 5.33 -10.81
CA LEU A 58 -14.62 4.52 -9.83
C LEU A 58 -14.55 5.15 -8.45
N ASP A 59 -14.79 6.45 -8.33
CA ASP A 59 -14.93 7.18 -7.07
C ASP A 59 -16.41 7.12 -6.61
N TYR A 60 -16.87 5.99 -6.09
CA TYR A 60 -18.28 5.76 -5.77
C TYR A 60 -18.68 6.12 -4.34
N LEU A 61 -17.72 6.46 -3.47
CA LEU A 61 -18.01 6.96 -2.14
C LEU A 61 -18.36 8.46 -2.20
N GLU A 62 -19.34 8.87 -1.39
CA GLU A 62 -19.70 10.30 -1.30
C GLU A 62 -18.51 11.18 -0.91
N GLU A 63 -17.63 10.68 -0.02
CA GLU A 63 -16.42 11.39 0.40
C GLU A 63 -15.42 11.56 -0.75
N GLU A 64 -15.27 10.55 -1.62
CA GLU A 64 -14.45 10.63 -2.83
C GLU A 64 -14.94 11.70 -3.79
N GLN A 65 -16.26 11.73 -4.01
CA GLN A 65 -16.90 12.69 -4.90
C GLN A 65 -16.82 14.12 -4.35
N LYS A 66 -17.09 14.30 -3.03
CA LYS A 66 -17.01 15.60 -2.38
C LYS A 66 -15.60 16.18 -2.36
N ARG A 67 -14.60 15.34 -2.05
CA ARG A 67 -13.19 15.74 -1.92
C ARG A 67 -12.41 15.67 -3.23
N LYS A 68 -12.98 15.03 -4.25
CA LYS A 68 -12.35 14.74 -5.54
C LYS A 68 -11.04 13.93 -5.44
N ILE A 69 -10.94 13.05 -4.46
CA ILE A 69 -9.81 12.13 -4.26
C ILE A 69 -10.31 10.70 -4.22
N THR A 70 -9.54 9.75 -4.77
CA THR A 70 -9.80 8.31 -4.64
C THR A 70 -9.32 7.84 -3.27
N ILE A 71 -10.19 7.19 -2.51
CA ILE A 71 -9.94 6.69 -1.15
C ILE A 71 -9.87 5.16 -1.12
N LYS A 72 -10.78 4.49 -1.83
CA LYS A 72 -10.80 3.03 -1.95
C LYS A 72 -10.19 2.55 -3.26
N THR A 73 -9.55 1.38 -3.23
CA THR A 73 -9.21 0.67 -4.46
C THR A 73 -10.49 0.16 -5.11
N ALA A 74 -10.61 0.40 -6.42
CA ALA A 74 -11.71 -0.15 -7.23
C ALA A 74 -11.14 -1.17 -8.21
N ASN A 75 -11.72 -2.37 -8.20
CA ASN A 75 -11.36 -3.44 -9.12
C ASN A 75 -12.38 -3.49 -10.26
N ILE A 76 -11.90 -3.63 -11.49
CA ILE A 76 -12.79 -3.73 -12.63
C ILE A 76 -12.20 -4.62 -13.72
N THR A 77 -13.00 -5.57 -14.19
CA THR A 77 -12.68 -6.43 -15.31
C THR A 77 -13.22 -5.84 -16.60
N LEU A 78 -12.34 -5.48 -17.51
CA LEU A 78 -12.66 -4.84 -18.78
C LEU A 78 -12.40 -5.79 -19.95
N LEU A 79 -13.29 -5.76 -20.94
CA LEU A 79 -13.12 -6.50 -22.19
C LEU A 79 -12.84 -5.52 -23.33
N PHE A 80 -11.71 -5.71 -24.00
CA PHE A 80 -11.33 -4.93 -25.17
C PHE A 80 -11.12 -5.83 -26.38
N ASP A 81 -11.23 -5.25 -27.57
CA ASP A 81 -10.76 -5.84 -28.81
C ASP A 81 -9.48 -5.11 -29.24
N PHE A 82 -8.37 -5.83 -29.31
CA PHE A 82 -7.09 -5.30 -29.76
C PHE A 82 -6.62 -6.08 -30.98
N ALA A 83 -6.52 -5.39 -32.14
CA ALA A 83 -6.11 -5.98 -33.41
C ALA A 83 -6.93 -7.23 -33.82
N GLY A 84 -8.23 -7.23 -33.53
CA GLY A 84 -9.15 -8.34 -33.82
C GLY A 84 -9.08 -9.49 -32.82
N GLN A 85 -8.29 -9.36 -31.77
CA GLN A 85 -8.23 -10.34 -30.67
C GLN A 85 -8.84 -9.74 -29.40
N PRO A 86 -9.80 -10.43 -28.77
CA PRO A 86 -10.35 -9.97 -27.50
C PRO A 86 -9.31 -10.15 -26.39
N CYS A 87 -9.18 -9.16 -25.50
CA CYS A 87 -8.34 -9.22 -24.33
C CYS A 87 -9.09 -8.77 -23.07
N ILE A 88 -8.76 -9.38 -21.95
CA ILE A 88 -9.25 -9.03 -20.61
C ILE A 88 -8.20 -8.13 -19.96
N ILE A 89 -8.64 -6.98 -19.47
CA ILE A 89 -7.82 -6.11 -18.63
C ILE A 89 -8.49 -6.02 -17.25
N ASN A 90 -7.88 -6.64 -16.26
CA ASN A 90 -8.25 -6.48 -14.87
C ASN A 90 -7.53 -5.24 -14.36
N LEU A 91 -8.28 -4.16 -14.18
CA LEU A 91 -7.78 -2.87 -13.74
C LEU A 91 -8.02 -2.70 -12.25
N ILE A 92 -6.98 -2.36 -11.51
CA ILE A 92 -7.08 -1.90 -10.12
C ILE A 92 -6.79 -0.39 -10.11
N ASP A 93 -7.82 0.40 -9.83
CA ASP A 93 -7.65 1.82 -9.56
C ASP A 93 -7.21 2.01 -8.10
N THR A 94 -6.09 2.68 -7.89
CA THR A 94 -5.49 2.84 -6.57
C THR A 94 -5.62 4.28 -6.07
N PRO A 95 -5.70 4.51 -4.74
CA PRO A 95 -5.67 5.84 -4.19
C PRO A 95 -4.41 6.61 -4.59
N GLY A 96 -4.56 7.92 -4.79
CA GLY A 96 -3.43 8.81 -5.07
C GLY A 96 -2.93 9.57 -3.84
N HIS A 97 -3.59 9.49 -2.68
CA HIS A 97 -3.20 10.20 -1.46
C HIS A 97 -2.26 9.34 -0.60
N VAL A 98 -1.33 9.99 0.08
CA VAL A 98 -0.29 9.33 0.90
C VAL A 98 -0.86 8.51 2.05
N ASP A 99 -1.93 8.98 2.68
CA ASP A 99 -2.58 8.30 3.81
C ASP A 99 -3.14 6.91 3.41
N PHE A 100 -3.28 6.64 2.11
CA PHE A 100 -3.81 5.38 1.58
C PHE A 100 -2.75 4.54 0.85
N THR A 101 -1.47 4.83 1.05
CA THR A 101 -0.35 4.11 0.41
C THR A 101 -0.39 2.60 0.69
N GLY A 102 -0.83 2.20 1.87
CA GLY A 102 -1.00 0.78 2.21
C GLY A 102 -1.99 0.02 1.30
N LYS A 103 -3.02 0.70 0.79
CA LYS A 103 -3.95 0.11 -0.19
C LYS A 103 -3.27 -0.10 -1.54
N VAL A 104 -2.37 0.82 -1.92
CA VAL A 104 -1.57 0.68 -3.15
C VAL A 104 -0.61 -0.50 -3.04
N THR A 105 0.09 -0.62 -1.90
CA THR A 105 1.02 -1.74 -1.65
C THR A 105 0.31 -3.09 -1.77
N ARG A 106 -0.93 -3.21 -1.25
CA ARG A 106 -1.74 -4.43 -1.41
C ARG A 106 -2.12 -4.70 -2.86
N ALA A 107 -2.50 -3.67 -3.61
CA ALA A 107 -2.81 -3.80 -5.02
C ALA A 107 -1.61 -4.30 -5.83
N LEU A 108 -0.39 -3.80 -5.52
CA LEU A 108 0.85 -4.22 -6.18
C LEU A 108 1.14 -5.72 -6.01
N ARG A 109 0.68 -6.36 -4.94
CA ARG A 109 0.87 -7.81 -4.71
C ARG A 109 0.16 -8.67 -5.76
N VAL A 110 -0.96 -8.24 -6.30
CA VAL A 110 -1.84 -9.04 -7.18
C VAL A 110 -1.83 -8.63 -8.65
N ILE A 111 -1.27 -7.47 -9.00
CA ILE A 111 -1.12 -7.03 -10.39
C ILE A 111 0.19 -7.50 -11.00
N ASP A 112 0.25 -7.57 -12.32
CA ASP A 112 1.43 -8.01 -13.09
C ASP A 112 2.19 -6.84 -13.71
N GLY A 113 1.48 -5.75 -13.95
CA GLY A 113 2.04 -4.53 -14.50
C GLY A 113 1.37 -3.27 -13.95
N VAL A 114 2.03 -2.15 -14.09
CA VAL A 114 1.53 -0.86 -13.58
C VAL A 114 1.67 0.25 -14.63
N VAL A 115 0.59 0.99 -14.84
CA VAL A 115 0.60 2.22 -15.63
C VAL A 115 0.90 3.39 -14.70
N VAL A 116 2.09 3.97 -14.84
CA VAL A 116 2.50 5.15 -14.07
C VAL A 116 2.08 6.39 -14.85
N VAL A 117 1.19 7.18 -14.27
CA VAL A 117 0.70 8.42 -14.89
C VAL A 117 1.45 9.61 -14.32
N VAL A 118 2.10 10.37 -15.18
CA VAL A 118 2.92 11.53 -14.83
C VAL A 118 2.41 12.76 -15.55
N ASP A 119 2.19 13.86 -14.82
CA ASP A 119 1.87 15.17 -15.42
C ASP A 119 3.11 15.72 -16.14
N ALA A 120 2.96 16.13 -17.39
CA ALA A 120 4.03 16.67 -18.21
C ALA A 120 4.64 17.98 -17.68
N VAL A 121 3.91 18.72 -16.84
CA VAL A 121 4.36 20.00 -16.23
C VAL A 121 5.03 19.75 -14.89
N GLU A 122 4.39 18.97 -14.00
CA GLU A 122 4.84 18.73 -12.63
C GLU A 122 5.91 17.65 -12.53
N GLU A 123 6.01 16.79 -13.57
CA GLU A 123 6.97 15.69 -13.68
C GLU A 123 6.77 14.60 -12.61
N ILE A 124 7.83 13.86 -12.27
CA ILE A 124 7.78 12.81 -11.25
C ILE A 124 7.85 13.47 -9.86
N MET A 125 6.82 13.24 -9.05
CA MET A 125 6.72 13.73 -7.68
C MET A 125 7.18 12.65 -6.70
N ALA A 126 7.59 13.04 -5.49
CA ALA A 126 8.15 12.12 -4.50
C ALA A 126 7.23 10.94 -4.15
N GLN A 127 5.91 11.17 -4.09
CA GLN A 127 4.96 10.07 -3.90
C GLN A 127 5.02 9.07 -5.05
N THR A 128 5.10 9.57 -6.30
CA THR A 128 5.22 8.71 -7.48
C THR A 128 6.52 7.90 -7.42
N GLU A 129 7.62 8.48 -6.95
CA GLU A 129 8.89 7.77 -6.75
C GLU A 129 8.73 6.60 -5.78
N ILE A 130 8.10 6.83 -4.61
CA ILE A 130 7.84 5.76 -3.62
C ILE A 130 7.00 4.64 -4.22
N LEU A 131 5.95 4.98 -4.98
CA LEU A 131 5.08 3.99 -5.62
C LEU A 131 5.82 3.21 -6.72
N ILE A 132 6.69 3.87 -7.49
CA ILE A 132 7.57 3.21 -8.48
C ILE A 132 8.53 2.27 -7.75
N GLN A 133 9.18 2.72 -6.69
CA GLN A 133 10.08 1.88 -5.87
C GLN A 133 9.36 0.64 -5.36
N GLN A 134 8.17 0.78 -4.80
CA GLN A 134 7.35 -0.34 -4.33
C GLN A 134 7.00 -1.31 -5.47
N ALA A 135 6.55 -0.80 -6.62
CA ALA A 135 6.22 -1.62 -7.77
C ALA A 135 7.45 -2.43 -8.26
N LEU A 136 8.62 -1.79 -8.35
CA LEU A 136 9.86 -2.45 -8.76
C LEU A 136 10.32 -3.50 -7.73
N THR A 137 10.17 -3.21 -6.43
CA THR A 137 10.49 -4.14 -5.33
C THR A 137 9.60 -5.39 -5.37
N GLU A 138 8.32 -5.24 -5.70
CA GLU A 138 7.36 -6.36 -5.88
C GLU A 138 7.48 -7.03 -7.27
N ARG A 139 8.50 -6.68 -8.06
CA ARG A 139 8.71 -7.14 -9.45
C ARG A 139 7.47 -6.93 -10.33
N VAL A 140 6.80 -5.77 -10.18
CA VAL A 140 5.70 -5.35 -11.06
C VAL A 140 6.26 -4.50 -12.19
N GLN A 141 6.03 -4.92 -13.44
CA GLN A 141 6.59 -4.22 -14.61
C GLN A 141 5.91 -2.88 -14.85
N PRO A 142 6.65 -1.75 -14.90
CA PRO A 142 6.08 -0.44 -15.15
C PRO A 142 5.98 -0.12 -16.64
N VAL A 143 4.96 0.69 -17.01
CA VAL A 143 4.86 1.46 -18.26
C VAL A 143 4.52 2.91 -17.94
N LEU A 144 4.88 3.84 -18.81
CA LEU A 144 4.75 5.27 -18.54
C LEU A 144 3.71 5.93 -19.45
N PHE A 145 2.72 6.60 -18.82
CA PHE A 145 1.84 7.53 -19.52
C PHE A 145 2.15 8.96 -19.09
N ILE A 146 2.68 9.78 -20.01
CA ILE A 146 2.89 11.21 -19.77
C ILE A 146 1.62 11.93 -20.17
N ASN A 147 0.89 12.37 -19.16
CA ASN A 147 -0.42 13.03 -19.28
C ASN A 147 -0.30 14.55 -19.27
N LYS A 148 -1.38 15.22 -19.62
CA LYS A 148 -1.52 16.69 -19.64
C LYS A 148 -0.50 17.38 -20.54
N VAL A 149 -0.12 16.75 -21.64
CA VAL A 149 0.75 17.37 -22.67
C VAL A 149 0.11 18.62 -23.26
N ASP A 150 -1.22 18.74 -23.24
CA ASP A 150 -1.98 19.93 -23.60
C ASP A 150 -1.56 21.17 -22.80
N ARG A 151 -1.18 21.03 -21.53
CA ARG A 151 -0.70 22.14 -20.68
C ARG A 151 0.62 22.72 -21.19
N LEU A 152 1.53 21.88 -21.73
CA LEU A 152 2.77 22.35 -22.34
C LEU A 152 2.50 23.24 -23.57
N ILE A 153 1.43 22.91 -24.32
CA ILE A 153 1.04 23.62 -25.55
C ILE A 153 0.23 24.87 -25.23
N ARG A 154 -0.81 24.77 -24.38
CA ARG A 154 -1.77 25.84 -24.10
C ARG A 154 -1.28 26.84 -23.05
N GLU A 155 -0.79 26.32 -21.89
CA GLU A 155 -0.43 27.15 -20.73
C GLU A 155 0.98 27.67 -20.86
N LEU A 156 1.94 26.76 -21.09
CA LEU A 156 3.36 27.14 -21.16
C LEU A 156 3.80 27.58 -22.54
N GLN A 157 2.99 27.37 -23.59
CA GLN A 157 3.25 27.76 -24.97
C GLN A 157 4.65 27.41 -25.47
N LEU A 158 5.14 26.24 -25.11
CA LEU A 158 6.49 25.77 -25.44
C LEU A 158 6.60 25.44 -26.94
N SER A 159 7.80 25.64 -27.50
CA SER A 159 8.12 25.14 -28.83
C SER A 159 8.20 23.61 -28.87
N GLU A 160 8.12 23.03 -30.06
CA GLU A 160 8.23 21.57 -30.26
C GLU A 160 9.53 21.02 -29.64
N GLU A 161 10.67 21.71 -29.83
CA GLU A 161 11.96 21.32 -29.29
C GLU A 161 11.98 21.35 -27.74
N GLN A 162 11.37 22.39 -27.15
CA GLN A 162 11.26 22.53 -25.70
C GLN A 162 10.37 21.43 -25.10
N ILE A 163 9.24 21.10 -25.77
CA ILE A 163 8.38 19.99 -25.36
C ILE A 163 9.15 18.67 -25.42
N GLN A 164 9.84 18.39 -26.53
CA GLN A 164 10.63 17.20 -26.70
C GLN A 164 11.72 17.07 -25.62
N LYS A 165 12.44 18.16 -25.34
CA LYS A 165 13.44 18.17 -24.27
C LYS A 165 12.84 17.84 -22.91
N LYS A 166 11.66 18.41 -22.58
CA LYS A 166 10.98 18.16 -21.31
C LYS A 166 10.49 16.71 -21.20
N LEU A 167 9.90 16.17 -22.25
CA LEU A 167 9.49 14.76 -22.27
C LEU A 167 10.67 13.81 -22.09
N ASN A 168 11.80 14.07 -22.75
CA ASN A 168 13.01 13.28 -22.60
C ASN A 168 13.59 13.35 -21.17
N GLN A 169 13.49 14.51 -20.50
CA GLN A 169 13.89 14.63 -19.09
C GLN A 169 13.03 13.76 -18.17
N ILE A 170 11.71 13.72 -18.37
CA ILE A 170 10.80 12.85 -17.59
C ILE A 170 11.17 11.38 -17.79
N ILE A 171 11.41 10.96 -19.05
CA ILE A 171 11.80 9.60 -19.39
C ILE A 171 13.15 9.23 -18.76
N SER A 172 14.12 10.14 -18.80
CA SER A 172 15.43 9.93 -18.17
C SER A 172 15.27 9.73 -16.66
N LYS A 173 14.58 10.63 -15.97
CA LYS A 173 14.33 10.54 -14.53
C LYS A 173 13.60 9.23 -14.16
N PHE A 174 12.67 8.79 -15.00
CA PHE A 174 11.97 7.52 -14.78
C PHE A 174 12.94 6.33 -14.91
N ASN A 175 13.80 6.35 -15.91
CA ASN A 175 14.81 5.32 -16.10
C ASN A 175 15.87 5.29 -14.98
N ASP A 176 16.20 6.46 -14.40
CA ASP A 176 17.07 6.55 -13.22
C ASP A 176 16.43 5.82 -12.01
N GLN A 177 15.09 5.91 -11.84
CA GLN A 177 14.38 5.16 -10.80
C GLN A 177 14.44 3.64 -11.06
N ILE A 178 14.28 3.21 -12.32
CA ILE A 178 14.41 1.79 -12.68
C ILE A 178 15.83 1.29 -12.39
N GLU A 179 16.85 2.06 -12.75
CA GLU A 179 18.25 1.70 -12.51
C GLU A 179 18.57 1.59 -11.01
N LEU A 180 17.96 2.46 -10.20
CA LEU A 180 18.20 2.51 -8.76
C LEU A 180 17.50 1.37 -8.01
N TYR A 181 16.25 1.06 -8.34
CA TYR A 181 15.38 0.20 -7.52
C TYR A 181 15.06 -1.17 -8.13
N ALA A 182 15.18 -1.35 -9.44
CA ALA A 182 14.93 -2.66 -10.03
C ALA A 182 16.07 -3.64 -9.73
N GLU A 183 15.73 -4.91 -9.59
CA GLU A 183 16.70 -6.01 -9.48
C GLU A 183 17.25 -6.39 -10.86
N ASP A 184 18.49 -6.90 -10.92
CA ASP A 184 18.98 -7.56 -12.12
C ASP A 184 18.20 -8.88 -12.34
N PRO A 185 17.77 -9.25 -13.56
CA PRO A 185 18.05 -8.65 -14.87
C PRO A 185 17.02 -7.59 -15.33
N PHE A 186 16.07 -7.19 -14.47
CA PHE A 186 14.94 -6.34 -14.86
C PHE A 186 15.34 -4.90 -15.22
N LYS A 187 16.45 -4.38 -14.69
CA LYS A 187 16.94 -3.02 -15.00
C LYS A 187 16.93 -2.73 -16.49
N ASN A 188 17.55 -3.58 -17.30
CA ASN A 188 17.63 -3.37 -18.73
C ASN A 188 16.33 -3.71 -19.47
N GLN A 189 15.59 -4.73 -18.98
CA GLN A 189 14.36 -5.18 -19.64
C GLN A 189 13.25 -4.13 -19.50
N TRP A 190 13.12 -3.49 -18.33
CA TRP A 190 12.03 -2.58 -18.01
C TRP A 190 12.33 -1.11 -18.29
N LYS A 191 13.56 -0.79 -18.77
CA LYS A 191 13.85 0.58 -19.23
C LYS A 191 12.80 1.07 -20.20
N ILE A 192 12.32 2.27 -19.93
CA ILE A 192 11.28 2.93 -20.70
C ILE A 192 11.91 3.55 -21.95
N ASP A 193 11.36 3.20 -23.12
CA ASP A 193 11.82 3.68 -24.41
C ASP A 193 10.65 3.71 -25.42
N PHE A 194 10.54 4.76 -26.21
CA PHE A 194 9.51 4.89 -27.22
C PHE A 194 9.50 3.72 -28.22
N THR A 195 10.67 3.17 -28.55
CA THR A 195 10.80 2.09 -29.52
C THR A 195 10.29 0.76 -28.98
N LYS A 196 10.25 0.60 -27.65
CA LYS A 196 9.73 -0.61 -26.98
C LYS A 196 8.21 -0.61 -26.86
N GLY A 197 7.52 0.50 -27.16
CA GLY A 197 6.06 0.62 -27.03
C GLY A 197 5.56 0.67 -25.60
N ASN A 198 6.44 0.98 -24.62
CA ASN A 198 6.13 1.06 -23.20
C ASN A 198 5.93 2.50 -22.70
N ILE A 199 5.77 3.45 -23.64
CA ILE A 199 5.43 4.85 -23.39
C ILE A 199 4.22 5.23 -24.22
N ALA A 200 3.29 5.97 -23.60
CA ALA A 200 2.27 6.73 -24.29
C ALA A 200 2.27 8.19 -23.83
N LEU A 201 1.93 9.10 -24.73
CA LEU A 201 1.80 10.55 -24.48
C LEU A 201 0.39 10.98 -24.79
N GLY A 202 -0.12 11.99 -24.04
CA GLY A 202 -1.43 12.52 -24.37
C GLY A 202 -2.02 13.49 -23.35
N SER A 203 -3.32 13.73 -23.54
CA SER A 203 -4.19 14.43 -22.61
C SER A 203 -5.43 13.57 -22.35
N ALA A 204 -5.52 13.00 -21.16
CA ALA A 204 -6.69 12.21 -20.78
C ALA A 204 -7.95 13.08 -20.74
N LEU A 205 -7.83 14.37 -20.37
CA LEU A 205 -8.94 15.33 -20.34
C LEU A 205 -9.47 15.63 -21.75
N ASP A 206 -8.57 15.92 -22.69
CA ASP A 206 -8.95 16.19 -24.07
C ASP A 206 -9.24 14.90 -24.86
N GLY A 207 -8.96 13.72 -24.27
CA GLY A 207 -9.32 12.41 -24.79
C GLY A 207 -8.45 11.89 -25.94
N TRP A 208 -7.24 12.43 -26.13
CA TRP A 208 -6.29 11.97 -27.13
C TRP A 208 -4.99 11.45 -26.48
N GLY A 209 -4.37 10.51 -27.18
CA GLY A 209 -3.08 9.97 -26.77
C GLY A 209 -2.51 9.06 -27.85
N PHE A 210 -1.22 8.82 -27.81
CA PHE A 210 -0.53 7.99 -28.80
C PHE A 210 0.69 7.28 -28.25
N THR A 211 0.98 6.14 -28.86
CA THR A 211 2.27 5.44 -28.83
C THR A 211 3.05 5.75 -30.09
N LEU A 212 4.33 5.42 -30.13
CA LEU A 212 5.14 5.57 -31.35
C LEU A 212 4.56 4.77 -32.52
N GLN A 213 3.98 3.59 -32.25
CA GLN A 213 3.39 2.74 -33.27
C GLN A 213 2.14 3.38 -33.88
N MET A 214 1.25 3.93 -33.07
CA MET A 214 0.04 4.64 -33.56
C MET A 214 0.40 5.82 -34.46
N ILE A 215 1.37 6.66 -34.07
CA ILE A 215 1.81 7.79 -34.88
C ILE A 215 2.31 7.33 -36.26
N LYS A 216 3.14 6.28 -36.27
CA LYS A 216 3.66 5.70 -37.54
C LYS A 216 2.53 5.17 -38.43
N GLN A 217 1.56 4.45 -37.83
CA GLN A 217 0.42 3.89 -38.58
C GLN A 217 -0.51 4.98 -39.17
N GLN A 218 -0.73 6.08 -38.42
CA GLN A 218 -1.60 7.16 -38.82
C GLN A 218 -0.88 8.26 -39.63
N ALA A 219 0.44 8.13 -39.84
CA ALA A 219 1.29 9.12 -40.52
C ALA A 219 1.14 10.55 -39.92
N ILE A 220 0.94 10.66 -38.59
CA ILE A 220 0.78 11.92 -37.88
C ILE A 220 2.15 12.32 -37.31
N LYS A 221 2.50 13.59 -37.37
CA LYS A 221 3.69 14.17 -36.74
C LYS A 221 3.29 14.90 -35.46
N PHE A 222 4.23 15.08 -34.52
CA PHE A 222 3.95 15.82 -33.30
C PHE A 222 3.53 17.28 -33.58
N PHE A 223 4.06 17.88 -34.65
CA PHE A 223 3.64 19.18 -35.15
C PHE A 223 2.12 19.24 -35.44
N ASP A 224 1.52 18.17 -35.96
CA ASP A 224 0.08 18.11 -36.25
C ASP A 224 -0.74 18.17 -34.94
N VAL A 225 -0.22 17.65 -33.84
CA VAL A 225 -0.85 17.78 -32.51
C VAL A 225 -0.86 19.25 -32.08
N ILE A 226 0.28 19.95 -32.19
CA ILE A 226 0.38 21.38 -31.87
C ILE A 226 -0.54 22.20 -32.77
N ALA A 227 -0.58 21.89 -34.08
CA ALA A 227 -1.45 22.56 -35.04
C ALA A 227 -2.94 22.34 -34.70
N ALA A 228 -3.34 21.16 -34.24
CA ALA A 228 -4.72 20.89 -33.82
C ALA A 228 -5.18 21.82 -32.68
N TYR A 229 -4.30 22.14 -31.74
CA TYR A 229 -4.57 23.10 -30.66
C TYR A 229 -4.69 24.54 -31.20
N LYS A 230 -3.78 24.94 -32.06
CA LYS A 230 -3.82 26.28 -32.71
C LYS A 230 -5.07 26.47 -33.55
N ASN A 231 -5.46 25.45 -34.28
CA ASN A 231 -6.61 25.49 -35.20
C ASN A 231 -7.94 25.08 -34.53
N ARG A 232 -7.96 24.81 -33.21
CA ARG A 232 -9.12 24.37 -32.42
C ARG A 232 -9.80 23.11 -32.99
N ASN A 233 -9.04 22.18 -33.59
CA ASN A 233 -9.54 20.96 -34.21
C ASN A 233 -9.25 19.70 -33.37
N LEU A 234 -9.59 19.74 -32.08
CA LEU A 234 -9.34 18.64 -31.14
C LEU A 234 -10.19 17.41 -31.41
N THR A 235 -11.41 17.58 -31.96
CA THR A 235 -12.30 16.46 -32.31
C THR A 235 -11.67 15.52 -33.33
N GLN A 236 -11.00 16.06 -34.31
CA GLN A 236 -10.29 15.26 -35.31
C GLN A 236 -9.10 14.53 -34.71
N LEU A 237 -8.36 15.19 -33.82
CA LEU A 237 -7.21 14.59 -33.08
C LEU A 237 -7.69 13.42 -32.22
N LYS A 238 -8.74 13.63 -31.41
CA LYS A 238 -9.34 12.58 -30.54
C LYS A 238 -9.84 11.38 -31.38
N ASN A 239 -10.43 11.60 -32.53
CA ASN A 239 -10.92 10.51 -33.38
C ASN A 239 -9.77 9.69 -33.99
N LYS A 240 -8.66 10.34 -34.37
CA LYS A 240 -7.49 9.67 -34.96
C LYS A 240 -6.62 9.00 -33.90
N LEU A 241 -6.46 9.61 -32.73
CA LEU A 241 -5.58 9.19 -31.66
C LEU A 241 -6.33 9.12 -30.32
N PRO A 242 -7.34 8.24 -30.18
CA PRO A 242 -8.09 8.15 -28.93
C PRO A 242 -7.21 7.60 -27.79
N VAL A 243 -7.21 8.27 -26.63
CA VAL A 243 -6.34 7.96 -25.49
C VAL A 243 -6.52 6.53 -24.98
N ASN A 244 -7.75 6.02 -24.95
CA ASN A 244 -8.03 4.64 -24.51
C ASN A 244 -7.31 3.62 -25.39
N LYS A 245 -7.28 3.81 -26.71
CA LYS A 245 -6.58 2.91 -27.64
C LYS A 245 -5.07 2.94 -27.43
N SER A 246 -4.49 4.12 -27.20
CA SER A 246 -3.04 4.24 -26.95
C SER A 246 -2.62 3.54 -25.67
N ILE A 247 -3.42 3.65 -24.61
CA ILE A 247 -3.15 2.99 -23.34
C ILE A 247 -3.32 1.48 -23.46
N ILE A 248 -4.38 1.01 -24.14
CA ILE A 248 -4.60 -0.44 -24.36
C ILE A 248 -3.46 -1.03 -25.20
N GLU A 249 -3.03 -0.34 -26.26
CA GLU A 249 -1.89 -0.78 -27.08
C GLU A 249 -0.62 -0.91 -26.24
N MET A 250 -0.31 0.10 -25.41
CA MET A 250 0.82 0.07 -24.51
C MET A 250 0.73 -1.09 -23.51
N ILE A 251 -0.44 -1.31 -22.88
CA ILE A 251 -0.67 -2.38 -21.91
C ILE A 251 -0.50 -3.76 -22.57
N VAL A 252 -1.15 -4.00 -23.70
CA VAL A 252 -1.16 -5.34 -24.33
C VAL A 252 0.21 -5.69 -24.87
N ASN A 253 0.95 -4.73 -25.44
CA ASN A 253 2.24 -4.98 -26.05
C ASN A 253 3.41 -5.03 -25.06
N ALA A 254 3.39 -4.20 -24.02
CA ALA A 254 4.52 -4.05 -23.13
C ALA A 254 4.37 -4.83 -21.81
N LEU A 255 3.16 -4.99 -21.26
CA LEU A 255 2.99 -5.66 -19.97
C LEU A 255 2.83 -7.18 -20.10
N PRO A 256 3.31 -7.95 -19.11
CA PRO A 256 3.23 -9.41 -19.14
C PRO A 256 1.79 -9.91 -18.92
N ASP A 257 1.53 -11.10 -19.43
CA ASP A 257 0.37 -11.89 -19.00
C ASP A 257 0.63 -12.54 -17.64
N PRO A 258 -0.44 -13.08 -16.95
CA PRO A 258 -0.29 -13.66 -15.62
C PRO A 258 0.74 -14.79 -15.53
N GLN A 259 0.82 -15.67 -16.52
CA GLN A 259 1.76 -16.79 -16.53
C GLN A 259 3.20 -16.29 -16.61
N LYS A 260 3.47 -15.35 -17.52
CA LYS A 260 4.79 -14.76 -17.67
C LYS A 260 5.18 -13.99 -16.40
N ALA A 261 4.28 -13.24 -15.79
CA ALA A 261 4.55 -12.49 -14.56
C ALA A 261 4.86 -13.44 -13.39
N GLN A 262 4.06 -14.47 -13.18
CA GLN A 262 4.24 -15.43 -12.09
C GLN A 262 5.57 -16.18 -12.21
N SER A 263 6.07 -16.43 -13.43
CA SER A 263 7.34 -17.11 -13.62
C SER A 263 8.56 -16.46 -12.95
N TYR A 264 8.50 -15.17 -12.67
CA TYR A 264 9.59 -14.44 -12.00
C TYR A 264 9.16 -13.73 -10.70
N ARG A 265 7.85 -13.62 -10.44
CA ARG A 265 7.33 -12.95 -9.23
C ARG A 265 7.14 -13.91 -8.06
N ILE A 266 6.78 -15.17 -8.31
CA ILE A 266 6.48 -16.12 -7.23
C ILE A 266 7.66 -16.28 -6.27
N GLU A 267 8.89 -16.39 -6.79
CA GLU A 267 10.11 -16.45 -5.97
C GLU A 267 10.29 -15.23 -5.03
N LYS A 268 9.68 -14.09 -5.36
CA LYS A 268 9.76 -12.86 -4.57
C LYS A 268 8.69 -12.76 -3.50
N ILE A 269 7.52 -13.33 -3.72
CA ILE A 269 6.35 -13.16 -2.86
C ILE A 269 6.00 -14.42 -2.06
N TRP A 270 6.73 -15.50 -2.26
CA TRP A 270 6.50 -16.80 -1.62
C TRP A 270 7.82 -17.52 -1.31
N ASP A 271 8.03 -17.86 -0.03
CA ASP A 271 9.27 -18.49 0.47
C ASP A 271 9.32 -20.02 0.31
N GLY A 272 8.29 -20.64 -0.26
CA GLY A 272 8.25 -22.08 -0.46
C GLY A 272 9.14 -22.55 -1.62
N ASP A 273 9.36 -23.87 -1.71
CA ASP A 273 10.17 -24.45 -2.79
C ASP A 273 9.44 -24.36 -4.14
N ILE A 274 9.93 -23.51 -5.03
CA ILE A 274 9.40 -23.31 -6.40
C ILE A 274 9.47 -24.59 -7.27
N ARG A 275 10.29 -25.60 -6.89
CA ARG A 275 10.41 -26.88 -7.59
C ARG A 275 9.37 -27.89 -7.10
N SER A 276 8.71 -27.66 -5.98
CA SER A 276 7.61 -28.48 -5.44
C SER A 276 6.44 -28.53 -6.42
N TYR A 277 5.49 -29.42 -6.17
CA TYR A 277 4.24 -29.46 -6.93
C TYR A 277 3.47 -28.15 -6.84
N VAL A 278 3.35 -27.61 -5.65
CA VAL A 278 2.70 -26.31 -5.39
C VAL A 278 3.48 -25.17 -6.06
N GLY A 279 4.80 -25.12 -5.90
CA GLY A 279 5.65 -24.09 -6.53
C GLY A 279 5.52 -24.08 -8.05
N LYS A 280 5.51 -25.24 -8.69
CA LYS A 280 5.29 -25.36 -10.15
C LYS A 280 3.89 -24.89 -10.56
N ALA A 281 2.85 -25.19 -9.75
CA ALA A 281 1.49 -24.73 -10.01
C ALA A 281 1.41 -23.19 -9.99
N LEU A 282 2.02 -22.56 -8.98
CA LEU A 282 2.10 -21.11 -8.84
C LEU A 282 2.88 -20.46 -10.00
N VAL A 283 4.09 -20.97 -10.32
CA VAL A 283 4.94 -20.42 -11.38
C VAL A 283 4.28 -20.50 -12.75
N ASN A 284 3.58 -21.60 -13.04
CA ASN A 284 2.94 -21.83 -14.34
C ASN A 284 1.53 -21.24 -14.47
N CYS A 285 0.96 -20.64 -13.41
CA CYS A 285 -0.43 -20.16 -13.42
C CYS A 285 -1.41 -21.25 -13.88
N SER A 286 -1.26 -22.45 -13.31
CA SER A 286 -1.91 -23.67 -13.81
C SER A 286 -3.37 -23.76 -13.37
N ASP A 287 -4.28 -24.05 -14.31
CA ASP A 287 -5.70 -24.24 -14.04
C ASP A 287 -6.04 -25.64 -13.48
N ASP A 288 -5.18 -26.63 -13.76
CA ASP A 288 -5.41 -28.04 -13.41
C ASP A 288 -4.60 -28.46 -12.18
N SER A 289 -4.27 -27.52 -11.32
CA SER A 289 -3.55 -27.69 -10.07
C SER A 289 -4.40 -27.25 -8.89
N PRO A 290 -4.00 -27.48 -7.63
CA PRO A 290 -4.75 -27.02 -6.47
C PRO A 290 -5.00 -25.50 -6.50
N SER A 291 -6.17 -25.11 -6.01
CA SER A 291 -6.56 -23.71 -5.95
C SER A 291 -5.75 -22.99 -4.86
N ILE A 292 -5.10 -21.89 -5.22
CA ILE A 292 -4.33 -21.03 -4.31
C ILE A 292 -4.66 -19.59 -4.61
N MET A 293 -5.26 -18.90 -3.65
CA MET A 293 -5.67 -17.50 -3.76
C MET A 293 -5.04 -16.68 -2.64
N TYR A 294 -4.60 -15.47 -2.95
CA TYR A 294 -4.16 -14.48 -1.97
C TYR A 294 -5.18 -13.35 -1.85
N VAL A 295 -5.62 -13.07 -0.62
CA VAL A 295 -6.62 -12.05 -0.30
C VAL A 295 -5.96 -10.70 -0.06
N THR A 296 -6.30 -9.69 -0.85
CA THR A 296 -5.72 -8.34 -0.72
C THR A 296 -6.64 -7.34 -0.06
N SER A 297 -7.95 -7.49 -0.20
CA SER A 297 -8.88 -6.57 0.42
C SER A 297 -10.14 -7.28 0.91
N ILE A 298 -10.64 -6.75 1.99
CA ILE A 298 -11.91 -7.18 2.59
C ILE A 298 -12.87 -6.02 2.51
N GLN A 299 -14.13 -6.32 2.22
CA GLN A 299 -15.24 -5.38 2.33
C GLN A 299 -16.37 -6.08 3.06
N VAL A 300 -17.12 -5.33 3.85
CA VAL A 300 -18.35 -5.83 4.49
C VAL A 300 -19.52 -5.17 3.76
N ASP A 301 -20.42 -5.96 3.22
CA ASP A 301 -21.59 -5.44 2.53
C ASP A 301 -22.70 -5.01 3.51
N LEU A 302 -23.78 -4.45 2.97
CA LEU A 302 -24.93 -4.01 3.78
C LEU A 302 -25.68 -5.16 4.49
N LYS A 303 -25.48 -6.39 4.05
CA LYS A 303 -26.07 -7.59 4.69
C LYS A 303 -25.17 -8.15 5.78
N GLY A 304 -23.94 -7.65 5.90
CA GLY A 304 -22.93 -8.16 6.81
C GLY A 304 -22.07 -9.28 6.21
N ASP A 305 -22.22 -9.59 4.93
CA ASP A 305 -21.40 -10.59 4.24
C ASP A 305 -19.97 -10.05 4.04
N ILE A 306 -18.98 -10.91 4.29
CA ILE A 306 -17.56 -10.59 4.11
C ILE A 306 -17.16 -10.94 2.68
N LEU A 307 -16.78 -9.92 1.94
CA LEU A 307 -16.32 -10.00 0.57
C LEU A 307 -14.79 -10.01 0.55
N ALA A 308 -14.20 -11.15 0.24
CA ALA A 308 -12.77 -11.33 0.13
C ALA A 308 -12.32 -11.17 -1.33
N THR A 309 -11.62 -10.08 -1.64
CA THR A 309 -11.10 -9.82 -2.98
C THR A 309 -9.61 -10.13 -3.04
N GLY A 310 -9.19 -10.85 -4.09
CA GLY A 310 -7.81 -11.25 -4.25
C GLY A 310 -7.51 -11.82 -5.62
N ARG A 311 -6.34 -12.45 -5.74
CA ARG A 311 -5.89 -13.09 -6.97
C ARG A 311 -5.83 -14.60 -6.79
N LEU A 312 -6.40 -15.31 -7.74
CA LEU A 312 -6.23 -16.75 -7.89
C LEU A 312 -4.92 -17.02 -8.65
N PHE A 313 -3.90 -17.55 -7.96
CA PHE A 313 -2.59 -17.82 -8.55
C PHE A 313 -2.52 -19.17 -9.25
N SER A 314 -3.24 -20.18 -8.77
CA SER A 314 -3.36 -21.50 -9.42
C SER A 314 -4.74 -22.11 -9.15
N GLY A 315 -5.12 -23.08 -9.95
CA GLY A 315 -6.37 -23.81 -9.82
C GLY A 315 -7.60 -23.09 -10.35
N LYS A 316 -8.76 -23.56 -9.92
CA LYS A 316 -10.09 -23.06 -10.25
C LYS A 316 -10.91 -22.98 -8.98
N ILE A 317 -11.70 -21.94 -8.82
CA ILE A 317 -12.64 -21.81 -7.69
C ILE A 317 -14.06 -21.75 -8.22
N ARG A 318 -14.95 -22.56 -7.61
CA ARG A 318 -16.36 -22.65 -7.91
C ARG A 318 -17.20 -22.38 -6.66
N LYS A 319 -18.42 -21.99 -6.88
CA LYS A 319 -19.43 -21.95 -5.82
C LYS A 319 -19.63 -23.35 -5.22
N GLY A 320 -19.57 -23.46 -3.91
CA GLY A 320 -19.71 -24.70 -3.16
C GLY A 320 -18.39 -25.42 -2.85
N ASP A 321 -17.26 -24.96 -3.38
CA ASP A 321 -15.95 -25.55 -3.06
C ASP A 321 -15.64 -25.36 -1.56
N THR A 322 -15.03 -26.37 -0.95
CA THR A 322 -14.47 -26.29 0.41
C THR A 322 -12.98 -26.01 0.31
N LEU A 323 -12.56 -24.92 0.89
CA LEU A 323 -11.19 -24.41 0.88
C LEU A 323 -10.66 -24.29 2.31
N HIS A 324 -9.36 -24.15 2.47
CA HIS A 324 -8.69 -23.97 3.76
C HIS A 324 -8.06 -22.56 3.84
N LEU A 325 -8.30 -21.87 4.96
CA LEU A 325 -7.65 -20.61 5.32
C LEU A 325 -6.35 -20.96 6.05
N LEU A 326 -5.21 -20.67 5.46
CA LEU A 326 -3.92 -21.18 5.92
C LEU A 326 -3.46 -20.51 7.22
N GLU A 327 -3.56 -19.18 7.31
CA GLU A 327 -3.17 -18.41 8.50
C GLU A 327 -4.18 -18.63 9.64
N ALA A 328 -5.47 -18.62 9.34
CA ALA A 328 -6.52 -18.86 10.33
C ALA A 328 -6.65 -20.34 10.72
N SER A 329 -6.01 -21.27 9.98
CA SER A 329 -6.09 -22.73 10.19
C SER A 329 -7.52 -23.29 10.26
N THR A 330 -8.44 -22.74 9.46
CA THR A 330 -9.86 -23.13 9.43
C THR A 330 -10.34 -23.47 8.03
N GLU A 331 -11.34 -24.33 7.93
CA GLU A 331 -12.02 -24.62 6.66
C GLU A 331 -13.11 -23.59 6.39
N THR A 332 -13.34 -23.30 5.11
CA THR A 332 -14.38 -22.39 4.65
C THR A 332 -15.03 -22.91 3.38
N THR A 333 -16.31 -22.58 3.19
CA THR A 333 -17.04 -22.90 1.95
C THR A 333 -17.25 -21.63 1.13
N VAL A 334 -17.09 -21.74 -0.17
CA VAL A 334 -17.34 -20.66 -1.12
C VAL A 334 -18.84 -20.53 -1.37
N ASN A 335 -19.45 -19.50 -0.78
CA ASN A 335 -20.89 -19.23 -0.95
C ASN A 335 -21.19 -18.64 -2.32
N ASN A 336 -20.38 -17.64 -2.76
CA ASN A 336 -20.53 -17.00 -4.08
C ASN A 336 -19.17 -16.59 -4.65
N VAL A 337 -19.09 -16.55 -5.97
CA VAL A 337 -17.91 -16.11 -6.74
C VAL A 337 -18.33 -14.95 -7.63
N PHE A 338 -17.58 -13.85 -7.58
CA PHE A 338 -17.88 -12.62 -8.35
C PHE A 338 -16.69 -12.13 -9.14
N LEU A 339 -17.00 -11.51 -10.28
CA LEU A 339 -16.10 -10.59 -10.98
C LEU A 339 -16.50 -9.15 -10.67
N ASP A 340 -15.52 -8.35 -10.30
CA ASP A 340 -15.74 -6.93 -10.02
C ASP A 340 -15.87 -6.14 -11.33
N MET A 341 -16.90 -5.30 -11.41
CA MET A 341 -17.20 -4.42 -12.52
C MET A 341 -17.35 -2.96 -12.03
N GLY A 342 -16.37 -2.48 -11.26
CA GLY A 342 -16.40 -1.22 -10.53
C GLY A 342 -17.26 -1.29 -9.27
N ALA A 343 -18.27 -0.43 -9.15
CA ALA A 343 -19.19 -0.45 -8.01
C ALA A 343 -20.14 -1.67 -8.00
N MET A 344 -20.20 -2.42 -9.08
CA MET A 344 -21.09 -3.58 -9.23
C MET A 344 -20.26 -4.87 -9.35
N ARG A 345 -20.88 -5.99 -8.94
CA ARG A 345 -20.32 -7.33 -9.03
C ARG A 345 -21.23 -8.23 -9.84
N GLU A 346 -20.63 -9.10 -10.63
CA GLU A 346 -21.37 -10.07 -11.42
C GLU A 346 -21.02 -11.48 -10.96
N GLU A 347 -22.03 -12.26 -10.55
CA GLU A 347 -21.84 -13.63 -10.12
C GLU A 347 -21.44 -14.50 -11.30
N VAL A 348 -20.43 -15.35 -11.08
CA VAL A 348 -19.93 -16.31 -12.07
C VAL A 348 -19.84 -17.70 -11.46
N PRO A 349 -20.05 -18.77 -12.23
CA PRO A 349 -20.04 -20.14 -11.70
C PRO A 349 -18.62 -20.60 -11.33
N GLU A 350 -17.62 -20.09 -12.03
CA GLU A 350 -16.21 -20.54 -11.91
C GLU A 350 -15.27 -19.41 -12.30
N VAL A 351 -14.08 -19.39 -11.67
CA VAL A 351 -12.92 -18.57 -12.06
C VAL A 351 -11.68 -19.43 -12.17
N THR A 352 -10.74 -19.03 -13.02
CA THR A 352 -9.49 -19.76 -13.30
C THR A 352 -8.27 -18.98 -12.84
N ALA A 353 -7.12 -19.66 -12.72
CA ALA A 353 -5.85 -19.05 -12.33
C ALA A 353 -5.55 -17.77 -13.13
N GLY A 354 -4.90 -16.81 -12.49
CA GLY A 354 -4.57 -15.50 -13.07
C GLY A 354 -5.69 -14.47 -12.99
N ALA A 355 -6.90 -14.84 -12.55
CA ALA A 355 -8.02 -13.90 -12.39
C ALA A 355 -7.94 -13.13 -11.06
N LEU A 356 -8.46 -11.90 -11.08
CA LEU A 356 -8.87 -11.17 -9.89
C LEU A 356 -10.33 -11.53 -9.59
N VAL A 357 -10.61 -11.91 -8.35
CA VAL A 357 -11.91 -12.48 -7.95
C VAL A 357 -12.31 -11.97 -6.58
N THR A 358 -13.62 -11.83 -6.37
CA THR A 358 -14.22 -11.57 -5.06
C THR A 358 -15.06 -12.77 -4.66
N LEU A 359 -14.79 -13.30 -3.46
CA LEU A 359 -15.49 -14.44 -2.87
C LEU A 359 -16.33 -14.01 -1.67
N ILE A 360 -17.50 -14.62 -1.51
CA ILE A 360 -18.19 -14.67 -0.21
C ILE A 360 -17.91 -16.05 0.39
N LEU A 361 -17.36 -16.05 1.60
CA LEU A 361 -16.94 -17.24 2.33
C LEU A 361 -17.82 -17.44 3.56
N SER A 362 -17.94 -18.70 4.01
CA SER A 362 -18.70 -19.05 5.21
C SER A 362 -18.00 -18.66 6.50
N SER A 363 -16.67 -18.52 6.48
CA SER A 363 -15.83 -18.18 7.63
C SER A 363 -15.30 -16.74 7.54
N LYS A 364 -14.95 -16.15 8.68
CA LYS A 364 -14.28 -14.84 8.71
C LYS A 364 -12.89 -14.98 8.11
N VAL A 365 -12.55 -14.04 7.24
CA VAL A 365 -11.24 -13.95 6.56
C VAL A 365 -10.65 -12.57 6.76
N GLN A 366 -9.33 -12.47 6.76
CA GLN A 366 -8.60 -11.21 6.89
C GLN A 366 -7.83 -10.88 5.61
N SER A 367 -7.46 -9.62 5.45
CA SER A 367 -6.55 -9.22 4.38
C SER A 367 -5.16 -9.81 4.63
N GLY A 368 -4.55 -10.38 3.60
CA GLY A 368 -3.28 -11.10 3.71
C GLY A 368 -3.43 -12.61 3.85
N GLU A 369 -4.66 -13.12 4.01
CA GLU A 369 -4.94 -14.55 4.10
C GLU A 369 -4.61 -15.29 2.79
N THR A 370 -4.06 -16.49 2.93
CA THR A 370 -3.82 -17.42 1.83
C THR A 370 -4.90 -18.51 1.86
N ILE A 371 -5.76 -18.53 0.85
CA ILE A 371 -6.84 -19.52 0.68
C ILE A 371 -6.35 -20.61 -0.24
N ILE A 372 -6.46 -21.85 0.19
CA ILE A 372 -5.93 -23.01 -0.52
C ILE A 372 -6.94 -24.15 -0.62
N ASP A 373 -6.72 -25.01 -1.60
CA ASP A 373 -7.33 -26.35 -1.64
C ASP A 373 -6.77 -27.18 -0.48
N SER A 374 -7.65 -27.91 0.23
CA SER A 374 -7.27 -28.73 1.39
C SER A 374 -6.23 -29.81 1.05
N THR A 375 -6.12 -30.20 -0.23
CA THR A 375 -5.15 -31.21 -0.69
C THR A 375 -3.70 -30.75 -0.65
N CYS A 376 -3.42 -29.46 -0.59
CA CYS A 376 -2.06 -28.92 -0.55
C CYS A 376 -1.67 -28.29 0.80
N LYS A 377 -2.47 -28.50 1.85
CA LYS A 377 -2.29 -27.92 3.19
C LYS A 377 -0.87 -28.14 3.75
N ASP A 378 -0.32 -29.36 3.62
CA ASP A 378 0.97 -29.73 4.18
C ASP A 378 2.18 -29.25 3.33
N GLN A 379 1.92 -28.75 2.12
CA GLN A 379 2.96 -28.34 1.16
C GLN A 379 2.99 -26.82 0.91
N MET A 380 1.89 -26.14 1.24
CA MET A 380 1.77 -24.70 1.04
C MET A 380 2.19 -23.95 2.31
N VAL A 381 3.13 -23.04 2.17
CA VAL A 381 3.43 -22.01 3.18
C VAL A 381 2.70 -20.72 2.82
N PRO A 382 2.32 -19.86 3.78
CA PRO A 382 1.70 -18.58 3.49
C PRO A 382 2.54 -17.73 2.54
N PHE A 383 1.89 -16.89 1.74
CA PHE A 383 2.61 -15.84 1.04
C PHE A 383 3.27 -14.88 2.04
N GLU A 384 4.41 -14.28 1.64
CA GLU A 384 5.06 -13.24 2.48
C GLU A 384 4.06 -12.14 2.86
N ARG A 385 4.08 -11.75 4.12
CA ARG A 385 3.28 -10.62 4.59
C ARG A 385 3.68 -9.33 3.89
N ILE A 386 2.69 -8.53 3.54
CA ILE A 386 2.92 -7.22 2.94
C ILE A 386 3.56 -6.30 3.98
N ARG A 387 4.69 -5.70 3.62
CA ARG A 387 5.36 -4.68 4.44
C ARG A 387 4.84 -3.32 4.03
N TYR A 388 4.15 -2.67 4.94
CA TYR A 388 3.68 -1.29 4.71
C TYR A 388 4.83 -0.31 4.93
N VAL A 389 4.95 0.66 4.03
CA VAL A 389 6.00 1.70 4.10
C VAL A 389 5.67 2.73 5.18
N SER A 390 4.40 2.91 5.48
CA SER A 390 3.92 3.91 6.42
C SER A 390 3.24 3.24 7.62
N GLU A 391 3.42 3.82 8.78
CA GLU A 391 2.85 3.36 10.07
C GLU A 391 1.80 4.35 10.56
N PRO A 392 0.80 3.92 11.37
CA PRO A 392 -0.10 4.83 12.07
C PRO A 392 0.67 5.73 13.04
N VAL A 393 0.58 7.05 12.86
CA VAL A 393 1.33 8.04 13.64
C VAL A 393 0.46 9.07 14.36
N VAL A 394 -0.86 9.05 14.10
CA VAL A 394 -1.84 9.93 14.72
C VAL A 394 -2.93 9.08 15.39
N THR A 395 -3.27 9.43 16.61
CA THR A 395 -4.30 8.73 17.40
C THR A 395 -5.31 9.73 17.93
N LEU A 396 -6.57 9.32 18.01
CA LEU A 396 -7.65 10.05 18.67
C LEU A 396 -8.51 9.09 19.49
N ALA A 397 -9.10 9.61 20.57
CA ALA A 397 -10.09 8.87 21.34
C ALA A 397 -11.48 9.06 20.74
N VAL A 398 -12.23 7.97 20.69
CA VAL A 398 -13.60 7.91 20.17
C VAL A 398 -14.53 7.35 21.23
N GLU A 399 -15.54 8.08 21.57
CA GLU A 399 -16.55 7.66 22.54
C GLU A 399 -17.97 7.77 21.95
N PRO A 400 -18.86 6.82 22.22
CA PRO A 400 -20.25 6.99 21.87
C PRO A 400 -20.90 8.00 22.83
N LYS A 401 -21.75 8.90 22.32
CA LYS A 401 -22.51 9.82 23.16
C LYS A 401 -23.47 9.12 24.12
N ASN A 402 -23.98 7.95 23.72
CA ASN A 402 -24.85 7.12 24.55
C ASN A 402 -24.11 5.84 24.92
N PRO A 403 -24.02 5.48 26.22
CA PRO A 403 -23.39 4.24 26.66
C PRO A 403 -23.97 2.96 26.03
N GLN A 404 -25.24 2.99 25.62
CA GLN A 404 -25.91 1.87 24.94
C GLN A 404 -25.31 1.57 23.56
N ASP A 405 -24.65 2.54 22.93
CA ASP A 405 -24.04 2.41 21.61
C ASP A 405 -22.62 1.81 21.65
N ILE A 406 -22.06 1.47 22.82
CA ILE A 406 -20.70 0.92 22.97
C ILE A 406 -20.53 -0.36 22.13
N SER A 407 -21.48 -1.29 22.19
CA SER A 407 -21.42 -2.54 21.42
C SER A 407 -21.48 -2.29 19.92
N ASN A 408 -22.31 -1.33 19.49
CA ASN A 408 -22.40 -0.94 18.09
C ASN A 408 -21.10 -0.26 17.62
N LEU A 409 -20.54 0.67 18.42
CA LEU A 409 -19.27 1.31 18.13
C LEU A 409 -18.16 0.26 17.93
N LYS A 410 -18.06 -0.69 18.86
CA LYS A 410 -17.07 -1.78 18.76
C LYS A 410 -17.23 -2.57 17.46
N GLU A 411 -18.45 -2.97 17.13
CA GLU A 411 -18.73 -3.71 15.89
C GLU A 411 -18.33 -2.90 14.64
N GLN A 412 -18.63 -1.60 14.62
CA GLN A 412 -18.27 -0.75 13.47
C GLN A 412 -16.75 -0.48 13.41
N LEU A 413 -16.05 -0.37 14.53
CA LEU A 413 -14.60 -0.28 14.60
C LEU A 413 -13.96 -1.57 14.07
N ASP A 414 -14.43 -2.74 14.52
CA ASP A 414 -13.94 -4.03 14.05
C ASP A 414 -14.11 -4.18 12.52
N LYS A 415 -15.23 -3.72 11.95
CA LYS A 415 -15.45 -3.68 10.50
C LYS A 415 -14.47 -2.75 9.78
N LEU A 416 -14.23 -1.55 10.34
CA LEU A 416 -13.28 -0.59 9.75
C LEU A 416 -11.85 -1.14 9.71
N ILE A 417 -11.39 -1.77 10.81
CA ILE A 417 -10.05 -2.36 10.90
C ILE A 417 -9.92 -3.53 9.92
N LEU A 418 -10.97 -4.34 9.80
CA LEU A 418 -10.99 -5.46 8.84
C LEU A 418 -10.84 -4.96 7.39
N GLU A 419 -11.48 -3.85 7.04
CA GLU A 419 -11.39 -3.25 5.71
C GLU A 419 -10.08 -2.47 5.47
N ASP A 420 -9.54 -1.82 6.51
CA ASP A 420 -8.35 -0.97 6.40
C ASP A 420 -7.28 -1.33 7.44
N PRO A 421 -6.28 -2.14 7.09
CA PRO A 421 -5.23 -2.59 8.01
C PRO A 421 -4.28 -1.47 8.47
N ASN A 422 -4.37 -0.27 7.88
CA ASN A 422 -3.62 0.90 8.33
C ASN A 422 -4.36 1.67 9.46
N LEU A 423 -5.57 1.23 9.82
CA LEU A 423 -6.27 1.66 11.01
C LEU A 423 -6.03 0.64 12.13
N GLN A 424 -5.76 1.15 13.31
CA GLN A 424 -5.67 0.34 14.53
C GLN A 424 -6.66 0.90 15.54
N ALA A 425 -7.38 0.02 16.24
CA ALA A 425 -8.20 0.42 17.38
C ALA A 425 -7.82 -0.40 18.59
N THR A 426 -7.57 0.29 19.68
CA THR A 426 -7.27 -0.28 20.98
C THR A 426 -8.22 0.32 22.03
N ILE A 427 -8.41 -0.38 23.14
CA ILE A 427 -9.16 0.15 24.27
C ILE A 427 -8.12 0.55 25.32
N ASP A 428 -8.12 1.81 25.67
CA ASP A 428 -7.34 2.30 26.80
C ASP A 428 -7.83 1.61 28.08
N LYS A 429 -6.93 0.95 28.79
CA LYS A 429 -7.30 0.16 29.97
C LYS A 429 -7.60 1.02 31.18
N ASP A 430 -7.07 2.23 31.24
CA ASP A 430 -7.21 3.14 32.37
C ASP A 430 -8.47 3.99 32.25
N THR A 431 -8.76 4.48 31.04
CA THR A 431 -9.94 5.33 30.78
C THR A 431 -11.14 4.57 30.21
N GLY A 432 -10.91 3.41 29.59
CA GLY A 432 -11.96 2.65 28.88
C GLY A 432 -12.31 3.23 27.51
N GLU A 433 -11.62 4.27 27.06
CA GLU A 433 -11.82 4.92 25.77
C GLU A 433 -11.35 4.04 24.59
N PHE A 434 -12.03 4.15 23.46
CA PHE A 434 -11.54 3.56 22.20
C PHE A 434 -10.53 4.51 21.55
N LEU A 435 -9.29 4.08 21.44
CA LEU A 435 -8.23 4.79 20.73
C LEU A 435 -8.17 4.31 19.28
N LEU A 436 -8.39 5.23 18.34
CA LEU A 436 -8.29 4.98 16.90
C LEU A 436 -7.05 5.65 16.35
N SER A 437 -6.12 4.83 15.81
CA SER A 437 -4.86 5.29 15.23
C SER A 437 -4.87 5.13 13.70
N GLY A 438 -4.28 6.09 12.99
CA GLY A 438 -4.22 6.12 11.54
C GLY A 438 -2.98 6.85 11.01
N MET A 439 -2.87 6.91 9.69
CA MET A 439 -1.72 7.43 8.96
C MET A 439 -1.57 8.95 9.04
N GLY A 440 -2.68 9.66 9.25
CA GLY A 440 -2.75 11.11 9.30
C GLY A 440 -4.15 11.61 9.62
N GLU A 441 -4.30 12.94 9.72
CA GLU A 441 -5.59 13.57 10.06
C GLU A 441 -6.70 13.21 9.07
N LEU A 442 -6.42 13.26 7.76
CA LEU A 442 -7.40 12.97 6.72
C LEU A 442 -7.89 11.51 6.81
N HIS A 443 -6.98 10.58 7.07
CA HIS A 443 -7.32 9.17 7.22
C HIS A 443 -8.31 8.96 8.38
N LEU A 444 -8.02 9.55 9.54
CA LEU A 444 -8.88 9.49 10.72
C LEU A 444 -10.21 10.22 10.52
N GLU A 445 -10.21 11.39 9.88
CA GLU A 445 -11.44 12.11 9.55
C GLU A 445 -12.39 11.26 8.69
N ILE A 446 -11.87 10.57 7.68
CA ILE A 446 -12.67 9.69 6.83
C ILE A 446 -13.19 8.48 7.63
N ALA A 447 -12.38 7.89 8.51
CA ALA A 447 -12.79 6.79 9.37
C ALA A 447 -13.94 7.23 10.32
N ILE A 448 -13.80 8.41 10.93
CA ILE A 448 -14.85 9.00 11.80
C ILE A 448 -16.14 9.30 11.02
N ASN A 449 -16.04 9.85 9.81
CA ASN A 449 -17.21 10.10 8.97
C ASN A 449 -17.94 8.81 8.61
N ARG A 450 -17.20 7.73 8.35
CA ARG A 450 -17.79 6.40 8.11
C ARG A 450 -18.48 5.85 9.35
N LEU A 451 -17.89 5.99 10.55
CA LEU A 451 -18.54 5.61 11.82
C LEU A 451 -19.84 6.40 12.05
N LYS A 452 -19.84 7.72 11.79
CA LYS A 452 -21.05 8.55 11.89
C LYS A 452 -22.11 8.14 10.88
N SER A 453 -21.70 7.80 9.64
CA SER A 453 -22.63 7.37 8.59
C SER A 453 -23.26 6.00 8.88
N SER A 454 -22.62 5.16 9.69
CA SER A 454 -23.20 3.89 10.15
C SER A 454 -24.19 4.04 11.32
N GLY A 455 -24.53 5.29 11.70
CA GLY A 455 -25.55 5.60 12.70
C GLY A 455 -25.03 5.71 14.14
N VAL A 456 -23.71 5.69 14.36
CA VAL A 456 -23.12 5.87 15.68
C VAL A 456 -22.88 7.36 15.96
N ASN A 457 -23.51 7.88 17.01
CA ASN A 457 -23.26 9.25 17.48
C ASN A 457 -22.01 9.29 18.35
N LEU A 458 -20.96 10.00 17.87
CA LEU A 458 -19.63 9.99 18.48
C LEU A 458 -19.24 11.35 19.05
N THR A 459 -18.49 11.31 20.16
CA THR A 459 -17.57 12.35 20.61
C THR A 459 -16.16 11.93 20.23
N VAL A 460 -15.35 12.86 19.77
CA VAL A 460 -13.99 12.61 19.28
C VAL A 460 -13.06 13.59 19.96
N SER A 461 -11.93 13.09 20.49
CA SER A 461 -10.89 13.95 21.07
C SER A 461 -10.08 14.68 19.97
N GLN A 462 -9.24 15.60 20.40
CA GLN A 462 -8.22 16.13 19.49
C GLN A 462 -7.20 15.04 19.16
N PRO A 463 -6.64 15.05 17.93
CA PRO A 463 -5.59 14.11 17.53
C PRO A 463 -4.35 14.27 18.41
N ARG A 464 -3.72 13.13 18.73
CA ARG A 464 -2.44 13.05 19.44
C ARG A 464 -1.44 12.31 18.57
N VAL A 465 -0.18 12.67 18.69
CA VAL A 465 0.92 11.96 18.01
C VAL A 465 1.27 10.72 18.81
N VAL A 466 1.55 9.63 18.12
CA VAL A 466 2.12 8.42 18.70
C VAL A 466 3.61 8.66 18.91
N TYR A 467 4.09 8.45 20.14
CA TYR A 467 5.50 8.41 20.47
C TYR A 467 5.95 6.97 20.62
N MET A 468 7.26 6.72 20.56
CA MET A 468 7.83 5.39 20.81
C MET A 468 9.02 5.49 21.73
N GLU A 469 9.24 4.44 22.54
CA GLU A 469 10.40 4.33 23.39
C GLU A 469 11.53 3.56 22.69
N CYS A 470 12.77 4.00 22.81
CA CYS A 470 13.92 3.26 22.31
C CYS A 470 15.13 3.37 23.24
N VAL A 471 16.13 2.53 23.01
CA VAL A 471 17.41 2.59 23.73
C VAL A 471 18.52 3.10 22.82
N GLN A 472 19.50 3.81 23.42
CA GLN A 472 20.62 4.40 22.68
C GLN A 472 21.91 3.61 22.79
N LYS A 473 22.05 2.76 23.80
CA LYS A 473 23.24 1.94 24.08
C LYS A 473 22.84 0.58 24.60
N LYS A 474 23.80 -0.32 24.67
CA LYS A 474 23.63 -1.63 25.28
C LYS A 474 23.39 -1.49 26.80
N GLY A 475 22.34 -2.12 27.28
CA GLY A 475 22.01 -2.15 28.72
C GLY A 475 22.84 -3.17 29.50
N THR A 476 22.76 -3.10 30.82
CA THR A 476 23.31 -4.15 31.67
C THR A 476 22.42 -5.39 31.66
N VAL A 477 22.97 -6.55 31.92
CA VAL A 477 22.18 -7.77 32.11
C VAL A 477 21.28 -7.58 33.35
N ALA A 478 19.98 -7.75 33.14
CA ALA A 478 19.01 -7.72 34.23
C ALA A 478 18.55 -9.15 34.54
N GLU A 479 18.59 -9.52 35.80
CA GLU A 479 18.10 -10.79 36.30
C GLU A 479 16.79 -10.57 37.05
N THR A 480 15.80 -11.41 36.78
CA THR A 480 14.55 -11.45 37.54
C THR A 480 14.32 -12.86 38.06
N LYS A 481 14.06 -12.97 39.37
CA LYS A 481 13.67 -14.22 40.01
C LYS A 481 12.15 -14.28 40.15
N THR A 482 11.58 -15.43 39.96
CA THR A 482 10.14 -15.66 40.18
C THR A 482 9.86 -15.74 41.66
N SER A 483 8.67 -15.28 42.06
CA SER A 483 8.35 -15.06 43.49
C SER A 483 8.29 -16.35 44.34
N ASN A 484 7.97 -17.49 43.71
CA ASN A 484 7.68 -18.77 44.41
C ASN A 484 8.52 -19.94 43.95
N SER A 485 9.57 -19.72 43.13
CA SER A 485 10.40 -20.79 42.57
C SER A 485 11.86 -20.38 42.45
N GLU A 486 12.77 -21.34 42.23
CA GLU A 486 14.18 -21.08 41.93
C GLU A 486 14.41 -20.59 40.47
N SER A 487 13.34 -20.38 39.74
CA SER A 487 13.41 -19.94 38.33
C SER A 487 13.95 -18.51 38.22
N SER A 488 14.89 -18.30 37.29
CA SER A 488 15.47 -16.99 37.03
C SER A 488 15.59 -16.74 35.51
N VAL A 489 15.44 -15.50 35.13
CA VAL A 489 15.52 -15.01 33.73
C VAL A 489 16.54 -13.90 33.68
N CYS A 490 17.53 -14.03 32.80
CA CYS A 490 18.56 -13.02 32.55
C CYS A 490 18.44 -12.50 31.12
N VAL A 491 18.22 -11.19 30.99
CA VAL A 491 18.03 -10.51 29.68
C VAL A 491 18.98 -9.33 29.57
N GLN A 492 19.47 -9.09 28.35
CA GLN A 492 20.22 -7.89 28.00
C GLN A 492 19.64 -7.26 26.75
N VAL A 493 19.41 -5.94 26.79
CA VAL A 493 18.89 -5.20 25.64
C VAL A 493 19.98 -4.36 24.97
N GLU A 494 19.83 -4.16 23.66
CA GLU A 494 20.67 -3.28 22.89
C GLU A 494 19.87 -2.69 21.70
N PRO A 495 20.29 -1.54 21.10
CA PRO A 495 19.64 -1.01 19.91
C PRO A 495 19.69 -2.02 18.75
N ASN A 496 18.57 -2.21 18.06
CA ASN A 496 18.53 -3.03 16.86
C ASN A 496 18.96 -2.19 15.63
N LEU A 497 20.24 -2.25 15.28
CA LEU A 497 20.82 -1.51 14.15
C LEU A 497 20.75 -2.29 12.83
N ILE A 498 20.23 -3.50 12.84
CA ILE A 498 20.21 -4.39 11.67
C ILE A 498 18.96 -4.11 10.86
N LYS A 499 19.11 -3.48 9.68
CA LYS A 499 18.04 -3.41 8.68
C LYS A 499 17.70 -4.82 8.21
N GLN A 500 16.43 -5.18 8.27
CA GLN A 500 15.83 -6.53 8.14
C GLN A 500 16.33 -7.48 7.03
N GLN A 501 16.99 -7.01 5.99
CA GLN A 501 17.43 -7.86 4.88
C GLN A 501 18.57 -8.84 5.19
N LYS A 502 19.19 -8.76 6.37
CA LYS A 502 20.34 -9.60 6.76
C LYS A 502 20.09 -10.59 7.91
N ILE A 503 18.92 -10.52 8.55
CA ILE A 503 18.67 -11.21 9.84
C ILE A 503 18.56 -12.73 9.70
N LEU A 504 18.09 -13.24 8.58
CA LEU A 504 17.83 -14.69 8.38
C LEU A 504 19.08 -15.53 8.06
N LYS A 505 20.28 -14.95 7.97
CA LYS A 505 21.51 -15.66 7.54
C LYS A 505 22.71 -15.54 8.49
N ASP A 506 22.61 -14.88 9.63
CA ASP A 506 23.74 -14.70 10.53
C ASP A 506 23.66 -15.67 11.74
N GLU A 507 24.01 -16.94 11.50
CA GLU A 507 24.10 -18.03 12.53
C GLU A 507 25.07 -17.72 13.69
N LYS A 508 25.77 -16.58 13.64
CA LYS A 508 26.78 -16.22 14.65
C LYS A 508 26.22 -15.58 15.94
N HIS A 509 24.93 -15.22 15.98
CA HIS A 509 24.39 -14.40 17.08
C HIS A 509 23.25 -15.05 17.88
N GLY A 510 22.98 -16.34 17.72
CA GLY A 510 21.90 -17.07 18.38
C GLY A 510 20.64 -17.24 17.52
N SER A 511 19.67 -18.03 17.99
CA SER A 511 18.42 -18.26 17.26
C SER A 511 17.45 -17.11 17.49
N VAL A 512 16.81 -16.60 16.39
CA VAL A 512 15.74 -15.60 16.46
C VAL A 512 14.45 -16.30 16.91
N LEU A 513 13.90 -15.90 18.05
CA LEU A 513 12.66 -16.47 18.59
C LEU A 513 11.42 -15.69 18.12
N SER A 514 11.51 -14.36 18.05
CA SER A 514 10.40 -13.52 17.65
C SER A 514 10.89 -12.18 17.11
N VAL A 515 10.14 -11.61 16.16
CA VAL A 515 10.29 -10.22 15.68
C VAL A 515 8.90 -9.60 15.62
N ASP A 516 8.74 -8.39 16.15
CA ASP A 516 7.46 -7.67 16.09
C ASP A 516 7.40 -6.64 14.97
N GLU A 517 6.26 -5.94 14.87
CA GLU A 517 5.99 -4.92 13.84
C GLU A 517 6.84 -3.65 14.01
N HIS A 518 7.33 -3.38 15.22
CA HIS A 518 8.19 -2.23 15.55
C HIS A 518 9.68 -2.54 15.47
N GLN A 519 10.06 -3.62 14.79
CA GLN A 519 11.45 -4.06 14.60
C GLN A 519 12.13 -4.51 15.90
N ASN A 520 11.36 -4.82 16.95
CA ASN A 520 11.91 -5.43 18.13
C ASN A 520 12.18 -6.90 17.89
N MET A 521 13.30 -7.41 18.39
CA MET A 521 13.77 -8.77 18.16
C MET A 521 14.12 -9.46 19.46
N LEU A 522 13.63 -10.68 19.66
CA LEU A 522 14.03 -11.58 20.74
C LEU A 522 14.97 -12.65 20.20
N LEU A 523 16.13 -12.75 20.81
CA LEU A 523 17.19 -13.73 20.47
C LEU A 523 17.49 -14.64 21.66
N ASP A 524 17.63 -15.94 21.38
CA ASP A 524 18.25 -16.88 22.30
C ASP A 524 19.75 -16.96 22.02
N SER A 525 20.52 -16.14 22.74
CA SER A 525 21.98 -16.09 22.60
C SER A 525 22.70 -17.26 23.33
N ALA A 526 22.00 -17.95 24.19
CA ALA A 526 22.56 -19.00 25.04
C ALA A 526 22.11 -20.43 24.68
N GLY A 527 21.19 -20.58 23.69
CA GLY A 527 20.64 -21.88 23.31
C GLY A 527 19.78 -22.53 24.39
N LYS A 528 19.21 -21.72 25.30
CA LYS A 528 18.45 -22.19 26.47
C LYS A 528 17.01 -22.55 26.18
N THR A 529 16.52 -22.20 24.97
CA THR A 529 15.13 -22.46 24.59
C THR A 529 14.95 -23.79 23.84
N ASN A 530 16.03 -24.46 23.45
CA ASN A 530 15.96 -25.68 22.62
C ASN A 530 15.26 -26.85 23.32
N ASP A 531 15.34 -26.93 24.67
CA ASP A 531 14.77 -28.02 25.46
C ASP A 531 13.41 -27.65 26.09
N LEU A 532 12.86 -26.48 25.78
CA LEU A 532 11.60 -26.01 26.34
C LEU A 532 10.39 -26.63 25.59
N SER A 533 9.32 -26.87 26.33
CA SER A 533 8.02 -27.20 25.71
C SER A 533 7.51 -26.01 24.93
N ALA A 534 6.72 -26.28 23.87
CA ALA A 534 6.15 -25.23 23.03
C ALA A 534 5.37 -24.17 23.82
N ASP A 535 4.67 -24.57 24.86
CA ASP A 535 3.88 -23.70 25.73
C ASP A 535 4.73 -22.74 26.57
N VAL A 536 5.86 -23.22 27.08
CA VAL A 536 6.78 -22.41 27.89
C VAL A 536 7.51 -21.43 26.97
N LEU A 537 7.95 -21.88 25.79
CA LEU A 537 8.53 -21.02 24.76
C LEU A 537 7.56 -19.90 24.36
N GLN A 538 6.27 -20.23 24.18
CA GLN A 538 5.28 -19.22 23.89
C GLN A 538 5.15 -18.19 25.02
N SER A 539 5.24 -18.61 26.30
CA SER A 539 5.20 -17.67 27.43
C SER A 539 6.41 -16.73 27.48
N VAL A 540 7.58 -17.17 27.00
CA VAL A 540 8.76 -16.31 26.83
C VAL A 540 8.51 -15.27 25.75
N ILE A 541 7.96 -15.67 24.62
CA ILE A 541 7.60 -14.77 23.49
C ILE A 541 6.52 -13.77 23.94
N ASP A 542 5.49 -14.23 24.64
CA ASP A 542 4.41 -13.37 25.14
C ASP A 542 4.94 -12.32 26.13
N GLY A 543 5.89 -12.70 27.01
CA GLY A 543 6.54 -11.78 27.93
C GLY A 543 7.36 -10.68 27.24
N PHE A 544 8.06 -11.04 26.18
CA PHE A 544 8.76 -10.09 25.32
C PHE A 544 7.78 -9.15 24.63
N GLN A 545 6.74 -9.68 23.98
CA GLN A 545 5.72 -8.88 23.29
C GLN A 545 4.97 -7.96 24.25
N PHE A 546 4.67 -8.44 25.46
CA PHE A 546 4.04 -7.62 26.49
C PHE A 546 4.93 -6.42 26.88
N ALA A 547 6.23 -6.64 27.08
CA ALA A 547 7.17 -5.57 27.38
C ALA A 547 7.30 -4.56 26.24
N CYS A 548 7.28 -5.02 24.98
CA CYS A 548 7.41 -4.14 23.81
C CYS A 548 6.16 -3.29 23.54
N ARG A 549 4.97 -3.70 24.01
CA ARG A 549 3.73 -2.95 23.82
C ARG A 549 3.65 -1.67 24.62
N ALA A 550 4.27 -1.62 25.79
CA ALA A 550 4.24 -0.46 26.68
C ALA A 550 5.56 -0.39 27.44
N GLY A 551 6.43 0.53 27.06
CA GLY A 551 7.76 0.68 27.65
C GLY A 551 7.76 1.32 29.03
N PRO A 552 8.89 1.25 29.76
CA PRO A 552 8.97 1.67 31.15
C PRO A 552 9.19 3.18 31.36
N LEU A 553 9.31 4.01 30.29
CA LEU A 553 9.46 5.47 30.43
C LEU A 553 8.11 6.17 30.59
N CYS A 554 7.25 6.02 29.61
CA CYS A 554 5.98 6.72 29.51
C CYS A 554 4.81 5.79 29.16
N GLY A 555 5.05 4.48 29.07
CA GLY A 555 4.04 3.51 28.63
C GLY A 555 3.84 3.44 27.11
N GLU A 556 4.69 4.13 26.35
CA GLU A 556 4.62 4.11 24.89
C GLU A 556 5.25 2.83 24.30
N PRO A 557 4.85 2.38 23.10
CA PRO A 557 5.42 1.18 22.48
C PRO A 557 6.94 1.31 22.29
N ILE A 558 7.66 0.20 22.48
CA ILE A 558 9.10 0.14 22.25
C ILE A 558 9.39 -0.15 20.78
N ARG A 559 10.45 0.47 20.24
CA ARG A 559 10.89 0.30 18.87
C ARG A 559 12.39 0.09 18.76
N ASP A 560 12.79 -0.66 17.72
CA ASP A 560 14.19 -0.91 17.35
C ASP A 560 15.02 -1.50 18.51
N LEU A 561 14.43 -2.42 19.27
CA LEU A 561 15.03 -3.09 20.42
C LEU A 561 15.47 -4.50 20.05
N LYS A 562 16.71 -4.84 20.38
CA LYS A 562 17.20 -6.21 20.35
C LYS A 562 17.30 -6.72 21.80
N VAL A 563 16.57 -7.77 22.09
CA VAL A 563 16.51 -8.43 23.40
C VAL A 563 17.26 -9.75 23.32
N ASN A 564 18.36 -9.86 24.02
CA ASN A 564 19.16 -11.07 24.09
C ASN A 564 18.82 -11.83 25.40
N LEU A 565 18.29 -13.04 25.24
CA LEU A 565 18.14 -13.97 26.36
C LEU A 565 19.52 -14.55 26.70
N VAL A 566 20.08 -14.13 27.85
CA VAL A 566 21.44 -14.47 28.27
C VAL A 566 21.47 -15.75 29.07
N ASP A 567 20.51 -15.93 29.99
CA ASP A 567 20.33 -17.16 30.74
C ASP A 567 18.85 -17.35 31.12
N LEU A 568 18.43 -18.59 31.19
CA LEU A 568 17.08 -19.00 31.57
C LEU A 568 17.18 -20.27 32.42
N LYS A 569 16.80 -20.16 33.66
CA LYS A 569 16.68 -21.31 34.59
C LYS A 569 15.22 -21.42 34.96
N LEU A 570 14.62 -22.55 34.69
CA LEU A 570 13.23 -22.83 35.02
C LEU A 570 13.15 -24.12 35.82
N ASP A 571 12.16 -24.19 36.71
CA ASP A 571 11.79 -25.40 37.42
C ASP A 571 11.22 -26.44 36.46
N GLU A 572 11.04 -27.69 36.94
CA GLU A 572 10.48 -28.77 36.10
C GLU A 572 9.06 -28.47 35.56
N ASN A 573 8.25 -27.72 36.34
CA ASN A 573 6.92 -27.27 35.93
C ASN A 573 6.75 -25.77 36.20
N PRO A 574 7.27 -24.89 35.34
CA PRO A 574 7.22 -23.45 35.54
C PRO A 574 5.80 -22.90 35.33
N ASP A 575 5.41 -21.96 36.21
CA ASP A 575 4.17 -21.19 35.98
C ASP A 575 4.36 -20.24 34.78
N LYS A 576 3.60 -20.50 33.75
CA LYS A 576 3.63 -19.72 32.49
C LYS A 576 3.42 -18.21 32.70
N SER A 577 2.57 -17.82 33.63
CA SER A 577 2.30 -16.41 33.96
C SER A 577 3.49 -15.77 34.70
N GLU A 578 4.21 -16.53 35.48
CA GLU A 578 5.42 -16.04 36.16
C GLU A 578 6.59 -15.92 35.18
N VAL A 579 6.76 -16.86 34.25
CA VAL A 579 7.74 -16.76 33.15
C VAL A 579 7.49 -15.52 32.31
N MET A 580 6.27 -15.32 31.86
CA MET A 580 5.88 -14.14 31.09
C MET A 580 6.21 -12.83 31.83
N ARG A 581 5.80 -12.72 33.09
CA ARG A 581 6.09 -11.54 33.93
C ARG A 581 7.59 -11.37 34.21
N GLY A 582 8.31 -12.47 34.40
CA GLY A 582 9.77 -12.48 34.62
C GLY A 582 10.53 -11.90 33.44
N ILE A 583 10.20 -12.33 32.22
CA ILE A 583 10.75 -11.79 30.97
C ILE A 583 10.46 -10.28 30.86
N GLY A 584 9.22 -9.86 31.05
CA GLY A 584 8.83 -8.43 30.94
C GLY A 584 9.61 -7.56 31.93
N LYS A 585 9.73 -7.98 33.20
CA LYS A 585 10.51 -7.26 34.22
C LYS A 585 12.00 -7.22 33.88
N ALA A 586 12.58 -8.30 33.38
CA ALA A 586 13.99 -8.36 32.99
C ALA A 586 14.28 -7.43 31.80
N VAL A 587 13.39 -7.40 30.81
CA VAL A 587 13.46 -6.45 29.67
C VAL A 587 13.46 -5.03 30.20
N PHE A 588 12.49 -4.64 31.04
CA PHE A 588 12.42 -3.29 31.61
C PHE A 588 13.65 -2.92 32.44
N GLY A 589 14.13 -3.86 33.28
CA GLY A 589 15.33 -3.65 34.08
C GLY A 589 16.57 -3.34 33.23
N SER A 590 16.78 -4.10 32.16
CA SER A 590 17.88 -3.85 31.22
C SER A 590 17.66 -2.58 30.41
N PHE A 591 16.42 -2.30 29.94
CA PHE A 591 16.03 -1.15 29.17
C PHE A 591 16.36 0.18 29.87
N LEU A 592 16.02 0.31 31.14
CA LEU A 592 16.28 1.53 31.93
C LEU A 592 17.78 1.84 32.07
N THR A 593 18.66 0.83 31.96
CA THR A 593 20.13 1.04 32.01
C THR A 593 20.72 1.39 30.64
N ALA A 594 19.95 1.25 29.58
CA ALA A 594 20.38 1.38 28.17
C ALA A 594 20.29 2.81 27.63
N ASN A 595 20.21 3.82 28.48
CA ASN A 595 20.00 5.23 28.09
C ASN A 595 18.76 5.40 27.22
N PRO A 596 17.57 5.12 27.77
CA PRO A 596 16.34 5.17 27.02
C PRO A 596 15.94 6.59 26.61
N THR A 597 15.19 6.73 25.51
CA THR A 597 14.69 8.01 24.99
C THR A 597 13.37 7.81 24.23
N LEU A 598 12.64 8.90 24.04
CA LEU A 598 11.46 8.92 23.19
C LEU A 598 11.82 9.25 21.75
N LEU A 599 11.08 8.65 20.82
CA LEU A 599 11.09 8.95 19.39
C LEU A 599 9.78 9.64 19.02
N GLU A 600 9.89 10.65 18.16
CA GLU A 600 8.75 11.29 17.48
C GLU A 600 8.75 10.95 15.99
N PRO A 601 7.58 10.80 15.36
CA PRO A 601 7.49 10.54 13.92
C PRO A 601 7.73 11.83 13.13
N ILE A 602 8.47 11.70 12.01
CA ILE A 602 8.84 12.79 11.13
C ILE A 602 8.21 12.57 9.75
N TYR A 603 7.55 13.60 9.24
CA TYR A 603 7.12 13.68 7.85
C TYR A 603 8.18 14.35 6.98
N ARG A 604 8.42 13.78 5.81
CA ARG A 604 9.00 14.49 4.69
C ARG A 604 7.92 15.38 4.09
N ILE A 605 8.21 16.68 3.98
CA ILE A 605 7.30 17.66 3.40
C ILE A 605 7.84 18.16 2.06
N ILE A 606 6.94 18.32 1.08
CA ILE A 606 7.24 18.93 -0.21
C ILE A 606 6.20 20.03 -0.44
N ILE A 607 6.65 21.26 -0.56
CA ILE A 607 5.80 22.42 -0.78
C ILE A 607 6.08 22.98 -2.17
N SER A 608 5.06 23.10 -2.99
CA SER A 608 5.09 23.76 -4.30
C SER A 608 4.37 25.09 -4.20
N VAL A 609 5.06 26.18 -4.47
CA VAL A 609 4.55 27.54 -4.31
C VAL A 609 5.19 28.48 -5.35
N THR A 610 4.54 29.61 -5.64
CA THR A 610 5.13 30.65 -6.50
C THR A 610 6.39 31.25 -5.86
N SER A 611 7.37 31.63 -6.67
CA SER A 611 8.70 32.05 -6.19
C SER A 611 8.66 33.27 -5.22
N ASP A 612 7.66 34.14 -5.34
CA ASP A 612 7.42 35.25 -4.43
C ASP A 612 7.04 34.82 -2.99
N LEU A 613 6.44 33.66 -2.83
CA LEU A 613 5.98 33.13 -1.54
C LEU A 613 6.92 32.04 -0.97
N ALA A 614 7.96 31.65 -1.68
CA ALA A 614 8.85 30.56 -1.26
C ALA A 614 9.51 30.83 0.10
N ASN A 615 10.01 32.07 0.32
CA ASN A 615 10.61 32.44 1.58
C ASN A 615 9.61 32.44 2.75
N GLN A 616 8.36 32.85 2.49
CA GLN A 616 7.30 32.83 3.51
C GLN A 616 6.93 31.39 3.88
N SER A 617 6.77 30.51 2.90
CA SER A 617 6.52 29.09 3.13
C SER A 617 7.66 28.41 3.89
N SER A 618 8.91 28.76 3.57
CA SER A 618 10.08 28.27 4.31
C SER A 618 10.10 28.73 5.78
N ARG A 619 9.71 29.97 6.06
CA ARG A 619 9.61 30.48 7.43
C ARG A 619 8.55 29.72 8.25
N ILE A 620 7.38 29.47 7.66
CA ILE A 620 6.32 28.69 8.31
C ILE A 620 6.81 27.28 8.63
N LEU A 621 7.48 26.63 7.68
CA LEU A 621 8.04 25.31 7.93
C LEU A 621 9.03 25.32 9.08
N THR A 622 9.92 26.33 9.12
CA THR A 622 10.95 26.44 10.16
C THR A 622 10.36 26.82 11.53
N SER A 623 9.31 27.68 11.58
CA SER A 623 8.63 28.02 12.84
C SER A 623 7.93 26.79 13.47
N ASN A 624 7.51 25.83 12.66
CA ASN A 624 6.97 24.55 13.08
C ASN A 624 8.05 23.44 13.19
N ARG A 625 9.23 23.77 13.71
CA ARG A 625 10.36 22.83 13.92
C ARG A 625 10.82 22.11 12.64
N GLY A 626 10.32 22.49 11.48
CA GLY A 626 10.68 21.87 10.21
C GLY A 626 12.07 22.27 9.74
N LYS A 627 12.72 21.39 8.99
CA LYS A 627 14.04 21.57 8.38
C LYS A 627 13.90 21.58 6.87
N VAL A 628 14.27 22.68 6.18
CA VAL A 628 14.32 22.72 4.71
C VAL A 628 15.63 22.10 4.24
N THR A 629 15.56 21.14 3.31
CA THR A 629 16.72 20.43 2.76
C THR A 629 17.06 20.85 1.34
N LEU A 630 16.06 21.24 0.54
CA LEU A 630 16.23 21.56 -0.87
C LEU A 630 15.28 22.66 -1.31
N PHE A 631 15.82 23.61 -2.12
CA PHE A 631 15.06 24.59 -2.89
C PHE A 631 15.31 24.32 -4.38
N GLU A 632 14.28 24.03 -5.15
CA GLU A 632 14.37 23.78 -6.58
C GLU A 632 13.38 24.66 -7.33
N GLN A 633 13.85 25.43 -8.29
CA GLN A 633 12.97 26.23 -9.14
C GLN A 633 12.50 25.41 -10.33
N LYS A 634 11.18 25.21 -10.46
CA LYS A 634 10.53 24.50 -11.55
C LYS A 634 9.62 25.45 -12.35
N GLY A 635 10.20 26.15 -13.29
CA GLY A 635 9.49 27.16 -14.08
C GLY A 635 9.04 28.35 -13.22
N HIS A 636 7.73 28.58 -13.09
CA HIS A 636 7.14 29.64 -12.26
C HIS A 636 6.93 29.24 -10.79
N LEU A 637 7.12 27.97 -10.47
CA LEU A 637 6.99 27.44 -9.11
C LEU A 637 8.36 27.17 -8.50
N THR A 638 8.43 27.36 -7.20
CA THR A 638 9.56 26.91 -6.37
C THR A 638 9.08 25.73 -5.54
N GLN A 639 9.80 24.64 -5.60
CA GLN A 639 9.59 23.47 -4.77
C GLN A 639 10.55 23.50 -3.58
N LEU A 640 9.99 23.43 -2.37
CA LEU A 640 10.71 23.28 -1.11
C LEU A 640 10.58 21.85 -0.65
N SER A 641 11.67 21.17 -0.37
CA SER A 641 11.64 19.85 0.27
C SER A 641 12.28 19.95 1.64
N GLY A 642 11.73 19.20 2.61
CA GLY A 642 12.21 19.25 3.98
C GLY A 642 11.57 18.19 4.86
N TYR A 643 11.75 18.35 6.16
CA TYR A 643 11.19 17.48 7.19
C TYR A 643 10.42 18.30 8.22
N ILE A 644 9.37 17.73 8.80
CA ILE A 644 8.58 18.35 9.86
C ILE A 644 8.11 17.26 10.85
N PRO A 645 8.20 17.48 12.18
CA PRO A 645 7.61 16.58 13.15
C PRO A 645 6.08 16.49 12.97
N VAL A 646 5.51 15.30 13.12
CA VAL A 646 4.07 15.11 12.97
C VAL A 646 3.29 15.98 13.97
N ALA A 647 3.80 16.16 15.18
CA ALA A 647 3.18 17.03 16.20
C ALA A 647 2.97 18.47 15.72
N GLU A 648 3.83 18.97 14.86
CA GLU A 648 3.79 20.36 14.35
C GLU A 648 2.91 20.48 13.08
N THR A 649 2.32 19.38 12.61
CA THR A 649 1.46 19.42 11.42
C THR A 649 0.01 19.79 11.76
N PHE A 650 -0.37 19.68 13.03
CA PHE A 650 -1.70 20.08 13.50
C PHE A 650 -1.85 21.61 13.39
N GLY A 651 -2.80 22.03 12.53
CA GLY A 651 -3.00 23.47 12.24
C GLY A 651 -2.09 24.04 11.15
N PHE A 652 -0.97 23.37 10.77
CA PHE A 652 -0.05 23.79 9.73
C PHE A 652 -0.75 24.11 8.39
N SER A 653 -1.76 23.29 8.05
CA SER A 653 -2.56 23.48 6.83
C SER A 653 -3.30 24.83 6.82
N ALA A 654 -3.85 25.26 7.95
CA ALA A 654 -4.55 26.53 8.05
C ALA A 654 -3.57 27.72 7.99
N GLU A 655 -2.44 27.60 8.67
CA GLU A 655 -1.37 28.59 8.67
C GLU A 655 -0.78 28.79 7.26
N MET A 656 -0.44 27.70 6.58
CA MET A 656 0.13 27.72 5.24
C MET A 656 -0.86 28.33 4.23
N ARG A 657 -2.14 27.92 4.25
CA ARG A 657 -3.17 28.49 3.37
C ARG A 657 -3.38 29.97 3.61
N SER A 658 -3.45 30.41 4.87
CA SER A 658 -3.60 31.81 5.22
C SER A 658 -2.44 32.65 4.70
N ALA A 659 -1.22 32.21 4.96
CA ALA A 659 -0.01 32.95 4.57
C ALA A 659 0.21 32.99 3.06
N THR A 660 -0.17 31.96 2.32
CA THR A 660 0.03 31.88 0.86
C THR A 660 -1.23 32.26 0.07
N SER A 661 -2.30 32.68 0.74
CA SER A 661 -3.61 32.95 0.11
C SER A 661 -4.11 31.71 -0.69
N GLY A 662 -3.85 30.52 -0.18
CA GLY A 662 -4.24 29.25 -0.82
C GLY A 662 -3.39 28.87 -2.05
N ARG A 663 -2.32 29.58 -2.37
CA ARG A 663 -1.47 29.34 -3.55
C ARG A 663 -0.38 28.27 -3.33
N ALA A 664 -0.09 27.89 -2.10
CA ALA A 664 0.80 26.77 -1.81
C ALA A 664 0.06 25.44 -1.88
N ILE A 665 0.69 24.47 -2.48
CA ILE A 665 0.29 23.06 -2.47
C ILE A 665 1.39 22.30 -1.75
N TRP A 666 1.06 21.46 -0.79
CA TRP A 666 2.05 20.67 -0.07
C TRP A 666 1.59 19.22 0.12
N GLN A 667 2.56 18.37 0.35
CA GLN A 667 2.41 16.96 0.59
C GLN A 667 3.27 16.57 1.79
N LEU A 668 2.68 15.76 2.68
CA LEU A 668 3.32 15.17 3.83
C LEU A 668 3.44 13.66 3.61
N LEU A 669 4.60 13.08 3.90
CA LEU A 669 4.90 11.67 3.74
C LEU A 669 5.63 11.21 5.00
N PHE A 670 5.17 10.13 5.66
CA PHE A 670 5.96 9.55 6.72
C PHE A 670 7.35 9.15 6.19
N ASP A 671 8.40 9.54 6.91
CA ASP A 671 9.79 9.29 6.49
C ASP A 671 10.54 8.43 7.50
N HIS A 672 10.64 8.88 8.73
CA HIS A 672 11.37 8.17 9.78
C HIS A 672 10.95 8.61 11.19
N TRP A 673 11.53 7.93 12.18
CA TRP A 673 11.44 8.30 13.58
C TRP A 673 12.71 9.03 14.00
N GLU A 674 12.60 10.17 14.70
CA GLU A 674 13.73 10.96 15.22
C GLU A 674 13.60 11.11 16.74
N LYS A 675 14.71 11.29 17.42
CA LYS A 675 14.73 11.49 18.87
C LYS A 675 14.05 12.80 19.25
N LEU A 676 13.18 12.74 20.26
CA LEU A 676 12.53 13.92 20.79
C LEU A 676 13.59 14.87 21.40
N PRO A 677 13.60 16.17 21.07
CA PRO A 677 14.53 17.13 21.67
C PRO A 677 14.32 17.24 23.19
N GLN A 678 15.39 17.17 23.97
CA GLN A 678 15.36 17.18 25.46
C GLN A 678 14.65 18.38 26.10
N LYS A 679 14.36 19.47 25.36
CA LYS A 679 13.67 20.65 25.90
C LYS A 679 12.17 20.51 26.05
N SER A 680 11.57 19.48 25.50
CA SER A 680 10.11 19.25 25.55
C SER A 680 9.67 18.24 26.62
N THR A 681 10.58 17.75 27.47
CA THR A 681 10.24 16.80 28.55
C THR A 681 9.83 17.48 29.89
N THR A 682 9.59 18.79 29.88
CA THR A 682 9.23 19.56 31.10
C THR A 682 7.85 20.23 31.05
N GLU A 683 6.95 19.81 30.13
CA GLU A 683 5.54 20.21 30.19
C GLU A 683 4.59 19.00 30.17
#